data_71c13458b81853f33bac5a134c14891c
#
_entry.id   71c13458b81853f33bac5a134c14891c
#
_cell.length_a   1.000
_cell.length_b   1.000
_cell.length_c   1.000
_cell.angle_alpha   90.00
_cell.angle_beta   90.00
_cell.angle_gamma   90.00
#
_symmetry.space_group_name_H-M   'P 1'
#
loop_
_entity.id
_entity.type
_entity.pdbx_description
1 polymer ?
#
loop_
_entity_poly.entity_id
_entity_poly.type
_entity_poly.pdbx_seq_one_letter_code
_entity_poly.pdbx_strand_id
1 'polypeptide(L)'
;MKRRYLAVLMGIMVATTSVPAMVYAEDSKTETAADAANDESGEADASGESSDESQENMVLGEVKSVSDSEITIAVGTMKEMGQPGGDGQNGGAPDENGQGGEAPSMLDLTGEEQTITITADTVITKQASGMQPGGDGQNGGASEKPEGDGQNSDSSDGASDSQDAADDNQESENTDSQDGEEPEKPDGNGQSAEAEEISLSDIQEGDIVSITLDEDGNAASITVMSMEMGGQGQPGGDGQGASGQGGPDGQSQGVDSYTAVNEYIEDTTVLNETIESTGTDENAALISSGANVTLDNDTITRTSADSQGGDNSSFYGVGAAVLATDGTAYVKDGSVTTDAAGGAGLFAYDDGTVYASGTTVKTTQDTSGGVHVAGGGTLYGWDLDVETNGESSAAIRSDRGGGTMVIDGGNYVSNGVGSPAIYSTADIAVSNASLTANGSEAVCIEGLNSIHLYDCDLTGNMSDLDQNDNTWTVILYQSMSGDSEVGNSTFQMDGGSLTSENGGVFYTTNTESTITLNNVDINYNDDNEFFLQCTGNTNQRGWGQAGANGADCHFTGISQDMQGNVIWDSISDLDFYLTDGSSLTGAVVDDESYAGEGGEGYCNVYVSADSTWTVTGDSTVSSLENEGTIVDSNGKTVTIQGTDETVYVQGDSEYTITTGSYSDTADMSGATAIQDQSVYTVEKPDQL
;
A
#
# COMPACT_ATOMS: atom_id res chain seq x y z
N MET A 1 -11.18 30.73 -48.19
CA MET A 1 -12.55 30.46 -48.62
C MET A 1 -13.15 29.56 -47.56
N LYS A 2 -13.77 30.06 -46.55
CA LYS A 2 -15.20 30.22 -46.25
C LYS A 2 -16.07 29.03 -46.70
N ARG A 3 -16.64 28.32 -45.69
CA ARG A 3 -18.05 27.94 -45.51
C ARG A 3 -18.10 26.77 -44.52
N ARG A 4 -18.61 26.86 -43.35
CA ARG A 4 -19.95 27.18 -42.75
C ARG A 4 -20.86 25.94 -42.62
N TYR A 5 -21.16 25.61 -41.34
CA TYR A 5 -22.41 25.24 -40.64
C TYR A 5 -23.24 24.03 -41.11
N LEU A 6 -23.63 23.16 -40.14
CA LEU A 6 -25.06 23.05 -39.80
C LEU A 6 -25.25 22.30 -38.47
N ALA A 7 -25.85 22.99 -37.52
CA ALA A 7 -26.49 22.45 -36.33
C ALA A 7 -27.90 22.01 -36.67
N VAL A 8 -28.41 20.93 -36.10
CA VAL A 8 -29.87 20.67 -36.02
C VAL A 8 -30.23 20.29 -34.60
N LEU A 9 -31.00 21.17 -34.02
CA LEU A 9 -31.80 21.06 -32.78
C LEU A 9 -33.19 20.57 -33.16
N MET A 10 -33.82 19.69 -32.34
CA MET A 10 -35.27 19.52 -32.10
C MET A 10 -35.49 18.18 -31.44
N GLY A 11 -36.23 18.01 -30.37
CA GLY A 11 -37.28 18.79 -29.76
C GLY A 11 -38.04 17.84 -28.79
N ILE A 12 -38.50 18.40 -27.75
CA ILE A 12 -39.27 17.93 -26.61
C ILE A 12 -40.55 17.18 -27.02
N MET A 13 -40.88 16.07 -26.29
CA MET A 13 -42.29 15.79 -25.94
C MET A 13 -42.44 15.11 -24.60
N VAL A 14 -43.09 15.83 -23.70
CA VAL A 14 -43.65 15.45 -22.42
C VAL A 14 -44.95 14.69 -22.61
N ALA A 15 -45.16 13.59 -21.93
CA ALA A 15 -46.50 13.09 -21.65
C ALA A 15 -46.54 12.46 -20.24
N THR A 16 -47.22 13.16 -19.38
CA THR A 16 -47.73 12.76 -18.06
C THR A 16 -48.92 11.85 -18.19
N THR A 17 -49.01 10.77 -17.44
CA THR A 17 -50.29 10.29 -16.89
C THR A 17 -50.08 9.54 -15.58
N SER A 18 -50.87 9.95 -14.66
CA SER A 18 -51.19 9.69 -13.28
C SER A 18 -51.62 8.26 -12.92
N VAL A 19 -51.25 7.90 -11.70
CA VAL A 19 -51.75 7.02 -10.61
C VAL A 19 -53.22 6.53 -10.75
N PRO A 20 -53.62 5.34 -10.19
CA PRO A 20 -53.89 5.32 -8.74
C PRO A 20 -53.50 4.07 -7.93
N ALA A 21 -53.38 4.32 -6.65
CA ALA A 21 -53.31 3.39 -5.54
C ALA A 21 -54.61 2.61 -5.36
N MET A 22 -54.52 1.37 -4.89
CA MET A 22 -55.56 0.76 -4.06
C MET A 22 -54.99 -0.19 -3.02
N VAL A 23 -55.43 0.10 -1.82
CA VAL A 23 -55.34 -0.53 -0.52
C VAL A 23 -56.35 -1.69 -0.41
N TYR A 24 -56.07 -2.71 0.39
CA TYR A 24 -56.90 -3.49 1.31
C TYR A 24 -56.27 -4.89 1.51
N ALA A 25 -55.81 -5.26 2.64
CA ALA A 25 -56.37 -5.62 3.95
C ALA A 25 -56.82 -7.10 4.05
N GLU A 26 -56.16 -7.74 5.04
CA GLU A 26 -56.62 -8.78 5.97
C GLU A 26 -57.59 -9.88 5.48
N ASP A 27 -57.36 -11.13 5.80
CA ASP A 27 -57.65 -11.80 7.07
C ASP A 27 -57.51 -13.33 6.95
N SER A 28 -56.91 -13.91 7.97
CA SER A 28 -57.19 -15.06 8.81
C SER A 28 -57.54 -16.47 8.24
N LYS A 29 -56.78 -17.42 8.81
CA LYS A 29 -57.18 -18.71 9.44
C LYS A 29 -57.88 -19.78 8.61
N THR A 30 -57.43 -21.01 8.62
CA THR A 30 -57.61 -22.13 9.53
C THR A 30 -57.34 -23.47 8.85
N GLU A 31 -56.64 -24.33 9.58
CA GLU A 31 -56.76 -25.77 9.82
C GLU A 31 -57.39 -26.67 8.73
N THR A 32 -56.81 -27.81 8.41
CA THR A 32 -56.86 -29.14 9.07
C THR A 32 -56.22 -30.20 8.17
N ALA A 33 -55.31 -30.96 8.67
CA ALA A 33 -55.28 -32.32 9.16
C ALA A 33 -55.46 -33.50 8.13
N ALA A 34 -54.53 -34.43 8.31
CA ALA A 34 -54.62 -35.90 8.19
C ALA A 34 -54.48 -36.48 6.74
N ASP A 35 -53.83 -37.57 6.49
CA ASP A 35 -53.46 -38.74 7.28
C ASP A 35 -52.54 -39.66 6.47
N ALA A 36 -51.64 -40.35 7.16
CA ALA A 36 -51.18 -41.73 7.06
C ALA A 36 -50.50 -42.23 5.77
N ALA A 37 -49.54 -43.05 5.78
CA ALA A 37 -48.84 -43.90 6.72
C ALA A 37 -47.80 -44.74 5.93
N ASN A 38 -46.75 -45.13 6.65
CA ASN A 38 -46.00 -46.39 6.64
C ASN A 38 -45.04 -46.66 5.43
N ASP A 39 -43.84 -47.19 5.60
CA ASP A 39 -43.32 -48.11 6.59
C ASP A 39 -41.80 -48.29 6.43
N GLU A 40 -41.11 -48.46 7.57
CA GLU A 40 -39.92 -49.27 7.88
C GLU A 40 -38.61 -49.11 7.07
N SER A 41 -37.43 -49.05 7.59
CA SER A 41 -36.82 -49.49 8.84
C SER A 41 -35.33 -49.22 8.80
N GLY A 42 -34.70 -49.01 9.96
CA GLY A 42 -33.29 -49.34 10.16
C GLY A 42 -32.45 -48.34 10.97
N GLU A 43 -32.52 -48.54 12.29
CA GLU A 43 -31.52 -48.40 13.35
C GLU A 43 -30.32 -47.48 13.12
N ALA A 44 -30.26 -46.37 13.87
CA ALA A 44 -29.56 -46.15 15.15
C ALA A 44 -28.08 -45.93 15.02
N ASP A 45 -27.60 -44.74 15.32
CA ASP A 45 -26.88 -44.48 16.57
C ASP A 45 -26.86 -42.99 16.89
N ALA A 46 -27.00 -42.72 18.17
CA ALA A 46 -27.05 -41.40 18.78
C ALA A 46 -25.66 -40.87 19.05
N SER A 47 -25.41 -39.59 18.79
CA SER A 47 -24.68 -38.75 19.72
C SER A 47 -24.51 -37.33 19.18
N GLY A 48 -24.89 -36.33 19.98
CA GLY A 48 -24.27 -35.04 20.02
C GLY A 48 -25.09 -33.84 19.55
N GLU A 49 -26.18 -33.54 20.19
CA GLU A 49 -26.65 -32.16 20.32
C GLU A 49 -25.72 -31.42 21.29
N SER A 50 -25.09 -30.36 20.84
CA SER A 50 -24.79 -29.16 21.64
C SER A 50 -24.07 -28.13 20.76
N SER A 51 -24.78 -27.10 20.33
CA SER A 51 -24.25 -25.74 20.06
C SER A 51 -25.23 -24.91 19.23
N ASP A 52 -26.43 -24.66 19.76
CA ASP A 52 -27.35 -23.73 19.09
C ASP A 52 -28.16 -22.88 20.09
N GLU A 53 -27.70 -22.75 21.33
CA GLU A 53 -28.36 -21.90 22.33
C GLU A 53 -27.62 -20.57 22.61
N SER A 54 -26.47 -20.28 21.96
CA SER A 54 -25.67 -19.08 22.24
C SER A 54 -25.84 -17.92 21.25
N GLN A 55 -26.61 -18.06 20.18
CA GLN A 55 -26.85 -16.99 19.21
C GLN A 55 -28.16 -16.23 19.36
N GLU A 56 -29.12 -16.67 20.20
CA GLU A 56 -30.41 -16.00 20.34
C GLU A 56 -30.39 -14.74 21.21
N ASN A 57 -29.32 -14.45 21.97
CA ASN A 57 -29.27 -13.34 22.93
C ASN A 57 -28.17 -12.31 22.61
N MET A 58 -27.62 -12.28 21.41
CA MET A 58 -26.54 -11.34 21.03
C MET A 58 -27.06 -10.29 20.05
N VAL A 59 -26.79 -9.02 20.32
CA VAL A 59 -27.14 -7.89 19.46
C VAL A 59 -25.86 -7.19 19.02
N LEU A 60 -25.71 -7.02 17.72
CA LEU A 60 -24.59 -6.29 17.10
C LEU A 60 -25.08 -4.93 16.62
N GLY A 61 -24.29 -3.89 16.83
CA GLY A 61 -24.67 -2.55 16.37
C GLY A 61 -23.59 -1.50 16.57
N GLU A 62 -23.83 -0.34 15.97
CA GLU A 62 -23.02 0.86 16.10
C GLU A 62 -23.55 1.74 17.23
N VAL A 63 -22.70 2.18 18.14
CA VAL A 63 -23.08 3.01 19.30
C VAL A 63 -23.54 4.39 18.83
N LYS A 64 -24.73 4.78 19.24
CA LYS A 64 -25.30 6.12 18.99
C LYS A 64 -25.24 7.03 20.21
N SER A 65 -25.31 6.46 21.39
CA SER A 65 -25.13 7.19 22.65
C SER A 65 -24.87 6.25 23.82
N VAL A 66 -24.09 6.69 24.79
CA VAL A 66 -23.81 6.00 26.07
C VAL A 66 -24.09 6.92 27.21
N SER A 67 -24.72 6.37 28.30
CA SER A 67 -24.92 7.03 29.57
C SER A 67 -24.54 6.09 30.72
N ASP A 68 -24.54 6.58 31.96
CA ASP A 68 -24.15 5.77 33.12
C ASP A 68 -24.98 4.48 33.33
N SER A 69 -26.12 4.33 32.64
CA SER A 69 -27.04 3.20 32.82
C SER A 69 -27.65 2.64 31.54
N GLU A 70 -27.39 3.21 30.41
CA GLU A 70 -27.99 2.80 29.12
C GLU A 70 -27.05 3.03 27.99
N ILE A 71 -27.02 2.10 27.00
CA ILE A 71 -26.39 2.23 25.72
C ILE A 71 -27.44 2.14 24.63
N THR A 72 -27.38 3.06 23.66
CA THR A 72 -28.25 3.02 22.47
C THR A 72 -27.40 2.69 21.26
N ILE A 73 -27.79 1.66 20.52
CA ILE A 73 -27.08 1.20 19.31
C ILE A 73 -28.02 1.22 18.09
N ALA A 74 -27.47 1.52 16.93
CA ALA A 74 -28.10 1.23 15.64
C ALA A 74 -27.82 -0.23 15.29
N VAL A 75 -28.86 -1.07 15.30
CA VAL A 75 -28.72 -2.53 15.10
C VAL A 75 -28.30 -2.81 13.66
N GLY A 76 -27.35 -3.73 13.48
CA GLY A 76 -26.83 -4.14 12.18
C GLY A 76 -26.35 -5.59 12.16
N THR A 77 -26.06 -6.08 10.97
CA THR A 77 -25.40 -7.37 10.72
C THR A 77 -24.08 -7.10 10.03
N MET A 78 -23.06 -7.94 10.29
CA MET A 78 -21.78 -7.83 9.56
C MET A 78 -22.03 -7.97 8.06
N LYS A 79 -21.47 -7.07 7.27
CA LYS A 79 -21.47 -7.21 5.80
C LYS A 79 -20.72 -8.48 5.44
N GLU A 80 -21.40 -9.41 4.76
CA GLU A 80 -20.68 -10.49 4.07
C GLU A 80 -19.83 -9.81 3.00
N MET A 81 -18.52 -9.89 3.12
CA MET A 81 -17.59 -9.54 2.05
C MET A 81 -17.83 -10.56 0.93
N GLY A 82 -18.64 -10.15 -0.05
CA GLY A 82 -18.96 -10.95 -1.21
C GLY A 82 -17.72 -11.08 -2.09
N GLN A 83 -17.46 -12.30 -2.52
CA GLN A 83 -16.54 -12.58 -3.64
C GLN A 83 -16.87 -11.67 -4.83
N PRO A 84 -15.88 -11.12 -5.53
CA PRO A 84 -16.10 -10.41 -6.78
C PRO A 84 -16.48 -11.41 -7.87
N GLY A 85 -17.68 -11.33 -8.33
CA GLY A 85 -18.18 -12.17 -9.42
C GLY A 85 -19.52 -11.71 -9.95
N GLY A 86 -19.53 -11.11 -11.14
CA GLY A 86 -20.62 -11.21 -12.09
C GLY A 86 -21.62 -10.07 -12.20
N ASP A 87 -21.47 -9.30 -13.28
CA ASP A 87 -22.52 -8.69 -14.11
C ASP A 87 -23.61 -7.82 -13.49
N GLY A 88 -23.55 -6.53 -13.77
CA GLY A 88 -24.75 -5.70 -13.66
C GLY A 88 -24.56 -4.22 -13.96
N GLN A 89 -24.58 -3.90 -15.25
CA GLN A 89 -24.82 -2.53 -15.77
C GLN A 89 -25.82 -1.73 -14.94
N ASN A 90 -25.42 -0.58 -14.41
CA ASN A 90 -26.12 0.66 -14.67
C ASN A 90 -25.35 1.86 -14.11
N GLY A 91 -24.75 2.62 -15.03
CA GLY A 91 -24.16 3.90 -14.72
C GLY A 91 -25.23 4.93 -14.32
N GLY A 92 -24.94 5.70 -13.30
CA GLY A 92 -25.61 6.94 -12.97
C GLY A 92 -24.55 7.89 -12.45
N ALA A 93 -24.28 8.95 -13.22
CA ALA A 93 -23.39 10.03 -12.85
C ALA A 93 -23.75 10.66 -11.49
N PRO A 94 -22.79 11.14 -10.70
CA PRO A 94 -23.07 11.83 -9.44
C PRO A 94 -23.67 13.20 -9.70
N ASP A 95 -24.77 13.50 -8.99
CA ASP A 95 -25.36 14.83 -8.92
C ASP A 95 -24.50 15.73 -8.02
N GLU A 96 -24.14 16.89 -8.57
CA GLU A 96 -23.57 18.01 -7.84
C GLU A 96 -24.53 18.50 -6.74
N ASN A 97 -24.30 18.10 -5.49
CA ASN A 97 -24.60 18.92 -4.31
C ASN A 97 -23.93 18.29 -3.08
N GLY A 98 -22.92 18.97 -2.59
CA GLY A 98 -22.19 18.58 -1.40
C GLY A 98 -23.05 18.54 -0.15
N GLN A 99 -22.97 17.43 0.53
CA GLN A 99 -23.18 17.30 1.97
C GLN A 99 -22.51 15.99 2.38
N GLY A 100 -21.62 16.05 3.36
CA GLY A 100 -20.75 15.00 3.84
C GLY A 100 -21.41 13.61 3.83
N GLY A 101 -20.83 12.68 3.11
CA GLY A 101 -21.16 11.26 3.19
C GLY A 101 -20.38 10.66 4.34
N GLU A 102 -21.09 10.06 5.29
CA GLU A 102 -20.54 9.20 6.34
C GLU A 102 -19.75 8.05 5.68
N ALA A 103 -18.60 7.73 6.27
CA ALA A 103 -17.77 6.60 5.86
C ALA A 103 -18.59 5.29 5.76
N PRO A 104 -18.27 4.37 4.84
CA PRO A 104 -19.02 3.12 4.68
C PRO A 104 -18.87 2.25 5.94
N SER A 105 -19.94 2.16 6.74
CA SER A 105 -20.02 1.28 7.88
C SER A 105 -19.84 -0.19 7.47
N MET A 106 -19.04 -0.95 8.21
CA MET A 106 -18.86 -2.40 8.05
C MET A 106 -20.11 -3.21 8.45
N LEU A 107 -21.11 -2.53 8.97
CA LEU A 107 -22.41 -3.11 9.28
C LEU A 107 -23.44 -2.69 8.23
N ASP A 108 -24.23 -3.66 7.78
CA ASP A 108 -25.50 -3.38 7.15
C ASP A 108 -26.50 -3.05 8.24
N LEU A 109 -26.71 -1.73 8.47
CA LEU A 109 -27.62 -1.25 9.50
C LEU A 109 -29.06 -1.55 9.11
N THR A 110 -29.83 -2.15 10.02
CA THR A 110 -31.24 -2.48 9.81
C THR A 110 -32.16 -1.25 9.81
N GLY A 111 -31.63 -0.11 10.30
CA GLY A 111 -32.41 1.12 10.52
C GLY A 111 -33.20 1.11 11.82
N GLU A 112 -33.04 0.10 12.67
CA GLU A 112 -33.62 0.03 14.00
C GLU A 112 -32.59 0.48 15.03
N GLU A 113 -33.05 1.28 16.04
CA GLU A 113 -32.26 1.64 17.20
C GLU A 113 -32.75 0.86 18.40
N GLN A 114 -31.82 0.31 19.19
CA GLN A 114 -32.14 -0.39 20.43
C GLN A 114 -31.41 0.25 21.60
N THR A 115 -32.18 0.57 22.68
CA THR A 115 -31.60 1.04 23.92
C THR A 115 -31.57 -0.12 24.91
N ILE A 116 -30.40 -0.42 25.46
CA ILE A 116 -30.12 -1.54 26.33
C ILE A 116 -29.65 -0.99 27.69
N THR A 117 -30.19 -1.52 28.77
CA THR A 117 -29.81 -1.12 30.14
C THR A 117 -28.48 -1.74 30.53
N ILE A 118 -27.60 -0.93 31.11
CA ILE A 118 -26.31 -1.36 31.67
C ILE A 118 -26.49 -1.47 33.19
N THR A 119 -26.04 -2.56 33.76
CA THR A 119 -26.12 -2.83 35.19
C THR A 119 -24.73 -2.85 35.84
N ALA A 120 -24.69 -2.90 37.17
CA ALA A 120 -23.41 -3.04 37.88
C ALA A 120 -22.72 -4.39 37.66
N ASP A 121 -23.44 -5.36 37.12
CA ASP A 121 -22.94 -6.71 36.82
C ASP A 121 -22.56 -6.88 35.33
N THR A 122 -22.73 -5.84 34.50
CA THR A 122 -22.36 -5.84 33.10
C THR A 122 -20.83 -5.85 32.97
N VAL A 123 -20.28 -6.87 32.28
CA VAL A 123 -18.83 -6.97 31.97
C VAL A 123 -18.57 -6.26 30.65
N ILE A 124 -17.62 -5.32 30.64
CA ILE A 124 -17.27 -4.56 29.46
C ILE A 124 -15.83 -4.92 29.07
N THR A 125 -15.66 -5.41 27.86
CA THR A 125 -14.35 -5.86 27.33
C THR A 125 -14.07 -5.26 25.98
N LYS A 126 -12.79 -5.12 25.67
CA LYS A 126 -12.29 -4.82 24.33
C LYS A 126 -11.67 -6.08 23.75
N GLN A 127 -12.06 -6.46 22.55
CA GLN A 127 -11.51 -7.64 21.88
C GLN A 127 -10.06 -7.36 21.49
N ALA A 128 -9.12 -8.19 21.97
CA ALA A 128 -7.73 -8.12 21.50
C ALA A 128 -7.67 -8.58 20.05
N SER A 129 -6.97 -7.82 19.21
CA SER A 129 -6.78 -8.11 17.80
C SER A 129 -6.17 -9.50 17.59
N GLY A 130 -6.92 -10.37 16.93
CA GLY A 130 -6.45 -11.68 16.47
C GLY A 130 -7.19 -12.86 17.10
N MET A 131 -8.37 -13.21 16.54
CA MET A 131 -8.82 -14.59 16.35
C MET A 131 -10.19 -14.65 15.68
N GLN A 132 -10.25 -15.27 14.52
CA GLN A 132 -11.48 -15.84 13.99
C GLN A 132 -11.91 -17.04 14.83
N PRO A 133 -13.21 -17.32 15.02
CA PRO A 133 -13.67 -18.55 15.66
C PRO A 133 -13.41 -19.73 14.71
N GLY A 134 -12.52 -20.62 15.13
CA GLY A 134 -12.15 -21.81 14.40
C GLY A 134 -13.20 -22.89 14.43
N GLY A 135 -13.45 -23.49 13.29
CA GLY A 135 -14.13 -24.77 13.14
C GLY A 135 -13.25 -25.94 13.57
N ASP A 136 -13.82 -26.80 14.38
CA ASP A 136 -13.25 -28.06 14.87
C ASP A 136 -12.94 -29.03 13.73
N GLY A 137 -11.71 -29.56 13.71
CA GLY A 137 -11.33 -30.74 12.92
C GLY A 137 -10.30 -31.59 13.61
N GLN A 138 -10.75 -32.71 14.09
CA GLN A 138 -10.06 -33.76 14.85
C GLN A 138 -8.94 -34.49 14.09
N ASN A 139 -7.83 -34.70 14.85
CA ASN A 139 -7.24 -35.98 15.23
C ASN A 139 -6.33 -36.77 14.28
N GLY A 140 -5.13 -37.00 14.76
CA GLY A 140 -4.60 -38.35 14.85
C GLY A 140 -3.34 -38.69 14.06
N GLY A 141 -2.29 -38.96 14.79
CA GLY A 141 -1.35 -39.99 14.36
C GLY A 141 0.13 -39.69 14.56
N ALA A 142 0.61 -40.10 15.70
CA ALA A 142 2.04 -40.30 15.95
C ALA A 142 2.64 -41.39 15.07
N SER A 143 3.86 -41.20 14.57
CA SER A 143 4.84 -42.28 14.44
C SER A 143 6.26 -41.75 14.31
N GLU A 144 6.98 -42.08 15.28
CA GLU A 144 8.35 -42.63 15.46
C GLU A 144 9.48 -42.22 14.49
N LYS A 145 10.50 -41.70 15.15
CA LYS A 145 11.89 -41.56 14.74
C LYS A 145 12.58 -42.93 14.62
N PRO A 146 13.56 -43.11 13.76
CA PRO A 146 14.69 -43.99 14.09
C PRO A 146 16.02 -43.23 14.18
N GLU A 147 16.74 -43.56 15.22
CA GLU A 147 18.14 -43.25 15.48
C GLU A 147 19.07 -44.07 14.58
N GLY A 148 20.28 -43.60 14.40
CA GLY A 148 21.43 -44.40 13.95
C GLY A 148 22.66 -43.57 13.58
N ASP A 149 23.54 -43.47 14.53
CA ASP A 149 25.03 -43.61 14.55
C ASP A 149 25.79 -43.36 13.22
N GLY A 150 26.86 -42.57 13.15
CA GLY A 150 28.06 -42.52 13.95
C GLY A 150 29.29 -42.29 13.09
N GLN A 151 30.31 -41.66 13.67
CA GLN A 151 31.75 -41.68 13.37
C GLN A 151 32.31 -40.75 12.26
N ASN A 152 32.99 -39.68 12.63
CA ASN A 152 34.39 -39.50 13.12
C ASN A 152 35.51 -39.71 12.09
N SER A 153 36.26 -38.67 11.79
CA SER A 153 37.71 -38.56 11.59
C SER A 153 38.07 -37.20 10.98
N ASP A 154 38.67 -36.30 11.68
CA ASP A 154 40.05 -36.17 12.19
C ASP A 154 41.05 -35.69 11.10
N SER A 155 41.78 -34.68 11.51
CA SER A 155 43.13 -34.18 11.23
C SER A 155 43.18 -32.89 10.39
N SER A 156 43.65 -31.83 10.95
CA SER A 156 44.90 -31.41 11.55
C SER A 156 45.61 -30.34 10.75
N ASP A 157 46.06 -29.34 11.51
CA ASP A 157 47.30 -28.52 11.46
C ASP A 157 47.30 -27.30 10.55
N GLY A 158 47.73 -26.18 11.02
CA GLY A 158 48.73 -25.63 11.85
C GLY A 158 48.68 -24.11 11.91
N ALA A 159 48.80 -23.57 13.03
CA ALA A 159 49.81 -22.77 13.72
C ALA A 159 50.38 -21.57 12.94
N SER A 160 50.33 -20.40 13.48
CA SER A 160 51.23 -19.74 14.44
C SER A 160 50.93 -18.24 14.47
N ASP A 161 50.77 -17.68 15.62
CA ASP A 161 51.74 -16.95 16.45
C ASP A 161 51.84 -15.47 16.07
N SER A 162 51.76 -14.46 16.89
CA SER A 162 52.19 -14.18 18.25
C SER A 162 51.76 -12.75 18.68
N GLN A 163 51.40 -12.63 19.96
CA GLN A 163 51.96 -11.72 20.97
C GLN A 163 51.82 -10.19 20.78
N ASP A 164 51.59 -9.36 21.76
CA ASP A 164 51.70 -9.31 23.25
C ASP A 164 50.99 -8.01 23.69
N ALA A 165 50.38 -8.01 24.74
CA ALA A 165 50.64 -7.78 26.15
C ALA A 165 50.08 -6.48 26.72
N ALA A 166 49.41 -6.69 27.80
CA ALA A 166 49.52 -6.20 29.18
C ALA A 166 48.84 -4.84 29.47
N ASP A 167 48.00 -4.83 30.41
CA ASP A 167 47.96 -4.93 31.87
C ASP A 167 47.58 -3.55 32.45
N ASP A 168 46.63 -3.46 33.30
CA ASP A 168 46.76 -3.24 34.73
C ASP A 168 45.41 -2.97 35.45
N ASN A 169 45.20 -3.77 36.48
CA ASN A 169 44.39 -3.74 37.65
C ASN A 169 43.94 -2.40 38.24
N GLN A 170 42.74 -2.35 38.83
CA GLN A 170 42.61 -2.32 40.30
C GLN A 170 41.19 -2.52 40.81
N GLU A 171 41.13 -3.44 41.79
CA GLU A 171 40.08 -3.75 42.77
C GLU A 171 39.60 -2.56 43.60
N SER A 172 38.37 -2.61 44.05
CA SER A 172 38.05 -2.62 45.50
C SER A 172 36.60 -3.01 45.78
N GLU A 173 36.48 -4.10 46.45
CA GLU A 173 35.69 -4.55 47.61
C GLU A 173 34.68 -3.54 48.20
N ASN A 174 33.53 -3.85 48.62
CA ASN A 174 32.96 -4.89 49.44
C ASN A 174 31.65 -4.41 50.09
N THR A 175 30.81 -5.30 50.38
CA THR A 175 29.89 -5.65 51.51
C THR A 175 28.43 -5.24 51.27
N ASP A 176 27.46 -6.00 51.57
CA ASP A 176 27.10 -7.18 52.36
C ASP A 176 25.57 -7.39 52.26
N SER A 177 25.19 -8.65 52.13
CA SER A 177 23.98 -9.34 52.57
C SER A 177 22.60 -8.72 52.64
N GLN A 178 21.62 -9.28 51.97
CA GLN A 178 20.54 -10.01 52.64
C GLN A 178 19.61 -10.75 51.66
N ASP A 179 19.25 -11.95 52.14
CA ASP A 179 18.36 -12.96 51.57
C ASP A 179 17.02 -12.43 51.07
N GLY A 180 16.56 -13.00 49.95
CA GLY A 180 15.18 -12.89 49.50
C GLY A 180 14.93 -13.83 48.34
N GLU A 181 14.16 -14.83 48.59
CA GLU A 181 13.69 -15.97 47.81
C GLU A 181 13.49 -15.72 46.30
N GLU A 182 13.99 -16.67 45.53
CA GLU A 182 13.73 -16.87 44.11
C GLU A 182 12.28 -17.30 43.90
N PRO A 183 11.48 -16.66 43.03
CA PRO A 183 10.20 -17.23 42.60
C PRO A 183 10.42 -18.17 41.44
N GLU A 184 9.85 -19.36 41.58
CA GLU A 184 9.83 -20.46 40.64
C GLU A 184 9.24 -20.00 39.25
N LYS A 185 9.85 -20.53 38.16
CA LYS A 185 9.33 -20.48 36.81
C LYS A 185 8.00 -21.21 36.72
N PRO A 186 6.95 -20.63 36.15
CA PRO A 186 5.80 -21.42 35.74
C PRO A 186 6.08 -22.08 34.39
N ASP A 187 5.76 -23.37 34.34
CA ASP A 187 5.73 -24.21 33.16
C ASP A 187 4.79 -23.67 32.09
N GLY A 188 5.22 -23.72 30.83
CA GLY A 188 4.44 -23.30 29.68
C GLY A 188 3.19 -24.14 29.47
N ASN A 189 2.07 -23.46 29.36
CA ASN A 189 0.88 -23.95 28.67
C ASN A 189 0.22 -22.77 27.96
N GLY A 190 -0.06 -22.96 26.66
CA GLY A 190 -0.59 -21.92 25.77
C GLY A 190 -1.84 -21.26 26.36
N GLN A 191 -1.79 -19.94 26.48
CA GLN A 191 -2.92 -19.11 26.87
C GLN A 191 -3.35 -18.28 25.67
N SER A 192 -4.59 -18.49 25.27
CA SER A 192 -5.38 -17.58 24.46
C SER A 192 -5.30 -16.18 25.04
N ALA A 193 -5.16 -15.16 24.20
CA ALA A 193 -5.21 -13.76 24.61
C ALA A 193 -6.57 -13.49 25.28
N GLU A 194 -6.56 -13.12 26.56
CA GLU A 194 -7.76 -12.72 27.30
C GLU A 194 -8.17 -11.32 26.84
N ALA A 195 -9.47 -11.12 26.58
CA ALA A 195 -10.04 -9.81 26.28
C ALA A 195 -9.76 -8.83 27.44
N GLU A 196 -9.35 -7.61 27.11
CA GLU A 196 -9.05 -6.57 28.10
C GLU A 196 -10.33 -6.01 28.69
N GLU A 197 -10.48 -5.99 30.04
CA GLU A 197 -11.59 -5.32 30.71
C GLU A 197 -11.39 -3.81 30.60
N ILE A 198 -12.39 -3.12 30.04
CA ILE A 198 -12.42 -1.66 29.90
C ILE A 198 -13.58 -1.05 30.70
N SER A 199 -13.58 0.26 30.85
CA SER A 199 -14.66 0.96 31.56
C SER A 199 -15.72 1.46 30.58
N LEU A 200 -16.94 1.71 31.11
CA LEU A 200 -18.04 2.27 30.30
C LEU A 200 -17.68 3.63 29.65
N SER A 201 -16.79 4.40 30.27
CA SER A 201 -16.32 5.68 29.74
C SER A 201 -15.38 5.55 28.53
N ASP A 202 -14.94 4.33 28.24
CA ASP A 202 -14.06 4.04 27.10
C ASP A 202 -14.85 3.67 25.83
N ILE A 203 -16.19 3.54 25.93
CA ILE A 203 -17.10 3.34 24.79
C ILE A 203 -17.51 4.70 24.24
N GLN A 204 -17.36 4.88 22.91
CA GLN A 204 -17.66 6.13 22.21
C GLN A 204 -18.80 5.96 21.19
N GLU A 205 -19.40 7.08 20.78
CA GLU A 205 -20.37 7.12 19.68
C GLU A 205 -19.63 6.75 18.38
N GLY A 206 -20.18 5.76 17.65
CA GLY A 206 -19.55 5.20 16.45
C GLY A 206 -18.86 3.85 16.67
N ASP A 207 -18.59 3.45 17.93
CA ASP A 207 -18.00 2.13 18.21
C ASP A 207 -18.93 1.00 17.75
N ILE A 208 -18.35 -0.06 17.19
CA ILE A 208 -19.08 -1.29 16.90
C ILE A 208 -19.03 -2.18 18.14
N VAL A 209 -20.20 -2.56 18.65
CA VAL A 209 -20.31 -3.37 19.86
C VAL A 209 -21.14 -4.63 19.62
N SER A 210 -20.70 -5.73 20.22
CA SER A 210 -21.49 -6.94 20.41
C SER A 210 -21.98 -6.99 21.85
N ILE A 211 -23.28 -7.02 22.04
CA ILE A 211 -23.92 -7.01 23.36
C ILE A 211 -24.64 -8.32 23.57
N THR A 212 -24.26 -9.06 24.62
CA THR A 212 -24.99 -10.24 25.06
C THR A 212 -26.00 -9.80 26.11
N LEU A 213 -27.27 -10.16 25.90
CA LEU A 213 -28.35 -9.82 26.82
C LEU A 213 -28.58 -10.92 27.89
N ASP A 214 -28.91 -10.51 29.09
CA ASP A 214 -29.37 -11.40 30.16
C ASP A 214 -30.87 -11.81 29.97
N GLU A 215 -31.40 -12.67 30.85
CA GLU A 215 -32.80 -13.13 30.79
C GLU A 215 -33.82 -11.98 30.96
N ASP A 216 -33.41 -10.85 31.53
CA ASP A 216 -34.23 -9.66 31.75
C ASP A 216 -34.08 -8.61 30.61
N GLY A 217 -33.21 -8.86 29.61
CA GLY A 217 -32.96 -7.99 28.48
C GLY A 217 -31.96 -6.84 28.75
N ASN A 218 -31.21 -6.91 29.85
CA ASN A 218 -30.13 -5.97 30.14
C ASN A 218 -28.81 -6.50 29.54
N ALA A 219 -27.80 -5.64 29.42
CA ALA A 219 -26.49 -6.06 28.98
C ALA A 219 -25.78 -6.94 30.02
N ALA A 220 -25.61 -8.22 29.74
CA ALA A 220 -24.76 -9.12 30.51
C ALA A 220 -23.27 -8.87 30.21
N SER A 221 -22.94 -8.69 28.93
CA SER A 221 -21.60 -8.24 28.50
C SER A 221 -21.69 -7.32 27.30
N ILE A 222 -20.74 -6.40 27.22
CA ILE A 222 -20.51 -5.53 26.07
C ILE A 222 -19.08 -5.75 25.59
N THR A 223 -18.91 -6.22 24.38
CA THR A 223 -17.58 -6.36 23.76
C THR A 223 -17.45 -5.29 22.69
N VAL A 224 -16.52 -4.37 22.89
CA VAL A 224 -16.13 -3.38 21.87
C VAL A 224 -15.25 -4.10 20.86
N MET A 225 -15.73 -4.18 19.63
CA MET A 225 -14.97 -4.72 18.50
C MET A 225 -14.06 -3.62 17.96
N SER A 226 -12.83 -3.56 18.44
CA SER A 226 -11.79 -2.77 17.79
C SER A 226 -11.09 -3.67 16.78
N MET A 227 -11.27 -3.42 15.50
CA MET A 227 -10.30 -3.86 14.53
C MET A 227 -9.14 -2.85 14.60
N GLU A 228 -8.24 -3.03 15.54
CA GLU A 228 -6.87 -2.61 15.31
C GLU A 228 -6.35 -3.52 14.21
N MET A 229 -6.49 -3.12 12.97
CA MET A 229 -5.61 -3.61 11.92
C MET A 229 -4.23 -3.08 12.30
N GLY A 230 -3.36 -4.01 12.68
CA GLY A 230 -2.02 -3.67 13.11
C GLY A 230 -1.35 -2.84 12.02
N GLY A 231 -1.24 -1.56 12.29
CA GLY A 231 -0.32 -0.70 11.57
C GLY A 231 1.08 -1.20 11.84
N GLN A 232 1.57 -2.05 10.96
CA GLN A 232 2.99 -2.29 10.80
C GLN A 232 3.26 -2.11 9.34
N GLY A 233 3.76 -0.97 9.04
CA GLY A 233 4.11 -0.93 7.74
C GLY A 233 5.00 0.03 7.15
N GLN A 234 5.75 0.73 7.80
CA GLN A 234 6.90 1.31 7.11
C GLN A 234 7.97 0.25 6.87
N PRO A 235 8.62 0.21 5.71
CA PRO A 235 9.80 -0.59 5.51
C PRO A 235 10.92 -0.08 6.42
N GLY A 236 11.27 -0.88 7.40
CA GLY A 236 12.51 -0.78 8.14
C GLY A 236 12.47 -0.05 9.47
N GLY A 237 12.88 -0.73 10.49
CA GLY A 237 13.40 -0.17 11.73
C GLY A 237 12.89 -0.84 12.98
N ASP A 238 13.68 -1.78 13.53
CA ASP A 238 13.63 -2.17 14.92
C ASP A 238 14.04 -0.96 15.80
N GLY A 239 13.08 -0.11 16.13
CA GLY A 239 13.23 0.96 17.10
C GLY A 239 12.21 0.80 18.21
N GLN A 240 12.63 0.26 19.36
CA GLN A 240 11.86 0.34 20.59
C GLN A 240 11.58 1.79 20.97
N GLY A 241 10.33 2.17 21.04
CA GLY A 241 10.00 3.26 21.90
C GLY A 241 8.85 4.17 21.49
N ALA A 242 7.91 4.19 22.36
CA ALA A 242 6.90 5.21 22.60
C ALA A 242 5.63 5.12 21.74
N SER A 243 4.63 4.58 22.41
CA SER A 243 3.21 4.70 22.15
C SER A 243 2.78 6.09 21.69
N GLY A 244 2.56 6.23 20.39
CA GLY A 244 1.74 7.26 19.81
C GLY A 244 0.47 6.58 19.28
N GLN A 245 -0.65 6.91 19.86
CA GLN A 245 -1.97 6.36 19.62
C GLN A 245 -2.52 6.92 18.31
N GLY A 246 -2.67 6.08 17.28
CA GLY A 246 -3.37 6.41 16.05
C GLY A 246 -3.70 5.11 15.33
N GLY A 247 -4.93 4.57 15.52
CA GLY A 247 -5.45 3.43 14.78
C GLY A 247 -6.08 3.87 13.45
N PRO A 248 -6.36 2.95 12.52
CA PRO A 248 -6.75 3.24 11.14
C PRO A 248 -8.14 3.86 10.93
N ASP A 249 -8.90 4.17 11.96
CA ASP A 249 -10.16 4.94 11.89
C ASP A 249 -10.16 6.23 12.73
N GLY A 250 -9.03 6.58 13.30
CA GLY A 250 -8.83 7.95 13.68
C GLY A 250 -8.52 8.73 12.41
N GLN A 251 -9.47 9.46 11.83
CA GLN A 251 -9.10 10.72 11.20
C GLN A 251 -8.20 11.39 12.22
N SER A 252 -6.89 11.36 12.00
CA SER A 252 -6.00 12.17 12.80
C SER A 252 -6.57 13.56 12.64
N GLN A 253 -7.18 14.05 13.71
CA GLN A 253 -7.71 15.41 13.73
C GLN A 253 -6.48 16.25 13.57
N GLY A 254 -6.20 16.72 12.39
CA GLY A 254 -5.00 17.46 12.02
C GLY A 254 -4.24 18.12 13.18
N VAL A 255 -3.15 18.68 12.94
CA VAL A 255 -2.39 19.36 13.99
C VAL A 255 -3.15 20.64 14.36
N ASP A 256 -3.58 20.78 15.62
CA ASP A 256 -4.31 21.96 16.12
C ASP A 256 -3.52 23.27 15.93
N SER A 257 -2.18 23.21 15.97
CA SER A 257 -1.29 24.35 15.76
C SER A 257 0.15 23.90 15.52
N TYR A 258 0.89 24.69 14.76
CA TYR A 258 2.32 24.50 14.54
C TYR A 258 3.12 25.37 15.48
N THR A 259 4.34 24.93 15.80
CA THR A 259 5.36 25.76 16.46
C THR A 259 6.43 26.08 15.42
N ALA A 260 6.75 27.34 15.23
CA ALA A 260 7.77 27.77 14.28
C ALA A 260 8.64 28.88 14.85
N VAL A 261 9.92 28.93 14.46
CA VAL A 261 10.82 30.05 14.78
C VAL A 261 10.37 31.31 14.06
N ASN A 262 10.03 31.18 12.78
CA ASN A 262 9.49 32.26 11.97
C ASN A 262 8.13 31.82 11.39
N GLU A 263 7.11 32.54 11.78
CA GLU A 263 5.78 32.42 11.24
C GLU A 263 5.50 33.60 10.31
N TYR A 264 5.28 33.33 9.04
CA TYR A 264 5.02 34.30 8.00
C TYR A 264 3.53 34.27 7.62
N ILE A 265 2.79 35.27 8.06
CA ILE A 265 1.36 35.44 7.84
C ILE A 265 1.03 36.63 6.91
N GLU A 266 2.04 37.30 6.38
CA GLU A 266 1.96 38.43 5.45
C GLU A 266 3.05 38.29 4.38
N ASP A 267 2.83 38.84 3.19
CA ASP A 267 3.79 38.83 2.09
C ASP A 267 5.15 39.38 2.54
N THR A 268 6.18 38.58 2.37
CA THR A 268 7.51 38.86 2.91
C THR A 268 8.59 38.39 1.93
N THR A 269 9.71 39.13 1.88
CA THR A 269 10.94 38.66 1.24
C THR A 269 12.05 38.58 2.27
N VAL A 270 12.59 37.41 2.45
CA VAL A 270 13.80 37.16 3.26
C VAL A 270 14.96 37.00 2.29
N LEU A 271 16.10 37.58 2.58
CA LEU A 271 17.23 37.64 1.64
C LEU A 271 18.58 37.53 2.37
N ASN A 272 19.35 36.50 2.05
CA ASN A 272 20.67 36.22 2.61
C ASN A 272 20.67 36.11 4.14
N GLU A 273 19.60 35.61 4.72
CA GLU A 273 19.45 35.42 6.17
C GLU A 273 19.79 33.99 6.59
N THR A 274 20.03 33.84 7.89
CA THR A 274 20.16 32.51 8.51
C THR A 274 18.95 32.30 9.42
N ILE A 275 18.21 31.20 9.16
CA ILE A 275 17.06 30.77 9.95
C ILE A 275 17.45 29.48 10.65
N GLU A 276 17.47 29.46 11.98
CA GLU A 276 17.84 28.29 12.77
C GLU A 276 16.68 27.88 13.68
N SER A 277 16.25 26.64 13.61
CA SER A 277 15.30 26.02 14.54
C SER A 277 16.00 24.90 15.32
N THR A 278 15.79 24.89 16.65
CA THR A 278 16.36 23.87 17.55
C THR A 278 15.34 23.32 18.55
N GLY A 279 14.09 23.73 18.46
CA GLY A 279 13.01 23.23 19.31
C GLY A 279 12.56 21.83 18.92
N THR A 280 11.91 21.12 19.84
CA THR A 280 11.25 19.85 19.55
C THR A 280 10.06 20.10 18.64
N ASP A 281 9.97 19.37 17.52
CA ASP A 281 8.88 19.44 16.56
C ASP A 281 8.54 20.85 16.05
N GLU A 282 9.57 21.72 16.00
CA GLU A 282 9.50 23.13 15.64
C GLU A 282 9.90 23.33 14.16
N ASN A 283 9.08 23.97 13.37
CA ASN A 283 9.42 24.38 12.01
C ASN A 283 10.40 25.56 12.02
N ALA A 284 11.33 25.66 11.06
CA ALA A 284 12.19 26.83 10.97
C ALA A 284 11.46 28.02 10.31
N ALA A 285 10.66 27.73 9.28
CA ALA A 285 9.80 28.70 8.60
C ALA A 285 8.42 28.08 8.34
N LEU A 286 7.36 28.69 8.86
CA LEU A 286 5.96 28.37 8.59
C LEU A 286 5.35 29.50 7.76
N ILE A 287 4.75 29.15 6.62
CA ILE A 287 4.08 30.07 5.70
C ILE A 287 2.59 29.74 5.72
N SER A 288 1.77 30.69 6.19
CA SER A 288 0.34 30.48 6.39
C SER A 288 -0.50 31.75 6.11
N SER A 289 -1.80 31.67 6.32
CA SER A 289 -2.74 32.79 6.18
C SER A 289 -2.74 33.46 4.80
N GLY A 290 -2.48 32.67 3.73
CA GLY A 290 -2.45 33.16 2.35
C GLY A 290 -1.23 34.01 2.01
N ALA A 291 -0.19 34.03 2.86
CA ALA A 291 1.01 34.82 2.62
C ALA A 291 1.84 34.30 1.44
N ASN A 292 2.45 35.23 0.68
CA ASN A 292 3.44 34.95 -0.35
C ASN A 292 4.83 35.29 0.18
N VAL A 293 5.66 34.27 0.43
CA VAL A 293 6.96 34.44 1.07
C VAL A 293 8.07 34.01 0.13
N THR A 294 9.03 34.91 -0.12
CA THR A 294 10.24 34.59 -0.89
C THR A 294 11.41 34.41 0.08
N LEU A 295 12.05 33.25 0.04
CA LEU A 295 13.28 32.90 0.75
C LEU A 295 14.41 32.85 -0.30
N ASP A 296 15.25 33.91 -0.35
CA ASP A 296 16.22 34.11 -1.43
C ASP A 296 17.67 34.05 -0.89
N ASN A 297 18.40 33.00 -1.31
CA ASN A 297 19.78 32.75 -0.88
C ASN A 297 19.93 32.66 0.65
N ASP A 298 18.91 32.10 1.32
CA ASP A 298 18.89 31.92 2.76
C ASP A 298 19.55 30.61 3.18
N THR A 299 20.09 30.56 4.39
CA THR A 299 20.57 29.33 5.03
C THR A 299 19.55 28.91 6.09
N ILE A 300 18.85 27.82 5.88
CA ILE A 300 17.83 27.33 6.78
C ILE A 300 18.32 26.04 7.43
N THR A 301 18.34 26.02 8.76
CA THR A 301 18.83 24.87 9.53
C THR A 301 17.78 24.44 10.55
N ARG A 302 17.48 23.15 10.55
CA ARG A 302 16.59 22.51 11.52
C ARG A 302 17.35 21.42 12.25
N THR A 303 17.53 21.54 13.58
CA THR A 303 18.27 20.57 14.38
C THR A 303 17.52 20.28 15.67
N SER A 304 17.27 18.98 15.98
CA SER A 304 16.66 18.58 17.23
C SER A 304 17.01 17.14 17.57
N ALA A 305 17.52 16.92 18.76
CA ALA A 305 17.74 15.57 19.30
C ALA A 305 16.50 15.00 19.98
N ASP A 306 15.49 15.83 20.22
CA ASP A 306 14.29 15.45 20.99
C ASP A 306 13.05 15.22 20.08
N SER A 307 13.12 15.59 18.80
CA SER A 307 12.07 15.30 17.82
C SER A 307 12.03 13.79 17.52
N GLN A 308 10.83 13.24 17.39
CA GLN A 308 10.62 11.79 17.23
C GLN A 308 10.20 11.41 15.80
N GLY A 309 9.77 12.39 14.97
CA GLY A 309 9.18 12.10 13.67
C GLY A 309 7.77 11.46 13.80
N GLY A 310 7.44 10.57 12.88
CA GLY A 310 6.17 9.85 12.87
C GLY A 310 5.06 10.60 12.12
N ASP A 311 3.81 10.19 12.34
CA ASP A 311 2.63 10.61 11.56
C ASP A 311 2.45 12.13 11.48
N ASN A 312 2.62 12.86 12.58
CA ASN A 312 2.48 14.32 12.57
C ASN A 312 3.51 15.01 11.65
N SER A 313 4.71 14.47 11.58
CA SER A 313 5.74 14.99 10.69
C SER A 313 5.49 14.60 9.24
N SER A 314 5.11 13.34 9.00
CA SER A 314 4.87 12.80 7.66
C SER A 314 3.60 13.37 7.02
N PHE A 315 2.49 13.43 7.78
CA PHE A 315 1.18 13.78 7.21
C PHE A 315 0.85 15.26 7.28
N TYR A 316 1.48 16.03 8.18
CA TYR A 316 1.15 17.44 8.42
C TYR A 316 2.36 18.39 8.37
N GLY A 317 3.59 17.88 8.21
CA GLY A 317 4.79 18.68 8.10
C GLY A 317 5.28 19.29 9.42
N VAL A 318 4.87 18.72 10.57
CA VAL A 318 5.39 19.16 11.88
C VAL A 318 6.90 18.93 11.93
N GLY A 319 7.67 19.98 12.27
CA GLY A 319 9.12 19.90 12.35
C GLY A 319 9.86 20.00 11.01
N ALA A 320 9.18 20.21 9.89
CA ALA A 320 9.82 20.50 8.61
C ALA A 320 10.62 21.81 8.66
N ALA A 321 11.71 21.92 7.90
CA ALA A 321 12.48 23.15 7.85
C ALA A 321 11.68 24.31 7.23
N VAL A 322 11.00 24.05 6.09
CA VAL A 322 10.08 25.00 5.46
C VAL A 322 8.73 24.31 5.28
N LEU A 323 7.69 24.87 5.86
CA LEU A 323 6.32 24.38 5.77
C LEU A 323 5.39 25.46 5.22
N ALA A 324 4.68 25.18 4.13
CA ALA A 324 3.56 25.96 3.65
C ALA A 324 2.26 25.19 3.88
N THR A 325 1.27 25.81 4.58
CA THR A 325 -0.02 25.16 4.89
C THR A 325 -1.18 25.71 4.06
N ASP A 326 -1.32 27.03 3.98
CA ASP A 326 -2.33 27.74 3.20
C ASP A 326 -1.74 29.00 2.54
N GLY A 327 -0.41 29.12 2.51
CA GLY A 327 0.35 30.17 1.86
C GLY A 327 1.25 29.63 0.76
N THR A 328 2.03 30.53 0.15
CA THR A 328 2.94 30.20 -0.95
C THR A 328 4.39 30.53 -0.57
N ALA A 329 5.26 29.52 -0.58
CA ALA A 329 6.70 29.68 -0.41
C ALA A 329 7.41 29.69 -1.78
N TYR A 330 8.26 30.69 -2.00
CA TYR A 330 9.21 30.75 -3.12
C TYR A 330 10.62 30.60 -2.54
N VAL A 331 11.26 29.44 -2.74
CA VAL A 331 12.58 29.12 -2.18
C VAL A 331 13.60 29.07 -3.32
N LYS A 332 14.61 29.92 -3.28
CA LYS A 332 15.59 29.97 -4.37
C LYS A 332 17.02 30.18 -3.91
N ASP A 333 17.95 29.53 -4.62
CA ASP A 333 19.40 29.71 -4.50
C ASP A 333 19.94 29.55 -3.06
N GLY A 334 19.17 28.92 -2.16
CA GLY A 334 19.49 28.75 -0.76
C GLY A 334 19.99 27.35 -0.39
N SER A 335 20.12 27.14 0.92
CA SER A 335 20.41 25.81 1.47
C SER A 335 19.49 25.49 2.64
N VAL A 336 18.92 24.30 2.63
CA VAL A 336 18.07 23.75 3.69
C VAL A 336 18.74 22.50 4.24
N THR A 337 19.03 22.48 5.54
CA THR A 337 19.67 21.33 6.19
C THR A 337 18.88 20.93 7.42
N THR A 338 18.57 19.64 7.55
CA THR A 338 17.88 19.11 8.72
C THR A 338 18.67 17.98 9.39
N ASP A 339 18.71 18.03 10.71
CA ASP A 339 19.23 16.99 11.60
C ASP A 339 18.25 16.81 12.77
N ALA A 340 17.05 16.34 12.42
CA ALA A 340 15.95 16.10 13.36
C ALA A 340 15.06 15.01 12.78
N ALA A 341 14.63 14.05 13.57
CA ALA A 341 13.66 13.05 13.14
C ALA A 341 12.34 13.75 12.71
N GLY A 342 11.79 13.37 11.56
CA GLY A 342 10.65 14.05 10.95
C GLY A 342 10.93 15.43 10.37
N GLY A 343 12.20 15.84 10.33
CA GLY A 343 12.62 17.13 9.80
C GLY A 343 12.69 17.15 8.29
N ALA A 344 11.55 17.14 7.59
CA ALA A 344 11.51 17.28 6.13
C ALA A 344 12.15 18.62 5.69
N GLY A 345 12.69 18.63 4.47
CA GLY A 345 13.33 19.84 3.93
C GLY A 345 12.32 20.90 3.54
N LEU A 346 11.59 20.68 2.44
CA LEU A 346 10.53 21.56 1.93
C LEU A 346 9.22 20.79 1.97
N PHE A 347 8.19 21.34 2.59
CA PHE A 347 6.91 20.66 2.76
C PHE A 347 5.74 21.58 2.35
N ALA A 348 4.85 21.07 1.47
CA ALA A 348 3.56 21.68 1.18
C ALA A 348 2.44 20.79 1.73
N TYR A 349 1.57 21.37 2.54
CA TYR A 349 0.44 20.68 3.16
C TYR A 349 -0.86 21.42 2.90
N ASP A 350 -1.96 20.69 2.65
CA ASP A 350 -3.30 21.23 2.42
C ASP A 350 -3.31 22.23 1.23
N ASP A 351 -3.82 23.42 1.40
CA ASP A 351 -3.82 24.51 0.38
C ASP A 351 -2.41 25.14 0.17
N GLY A 352 -1.37 24.63 0.86
CA GLY A 352 0.00 25.14 0.78
C GLY A 352 0.67 24.88 -0.56
N THR A 353 1.44 25.86 -1.03
CA THR A 353 2.21 25.74 -2.29
C THR A 353 3.68 26.09 -2.05
N VAL A 354 4.57 25.23 -2.54
CA VAL A 354 6.01 25.48 -2.54
C VAL A 354 6.52 25.55 -3.98
N TYR A 355 7.15 26.66 -4.35
CA TYR A 355 7.96 26.80 -5.56
C TYR A 355 9.44 26.83 -5.15
N ALA A 356 10.26 25.94 -5.67
CA ALA A 356 11.67 25.87 -5.30
C ALA A 356 12.59 25.83 -6.52
N SER A 357 13.75 26.48 -6.47
CA SER A 357 14.67 26.52 -7.59
C SER A 357 16.13 26.70 -7.12
N GLY A 358 17.07 25.92 -7.72
CA GLY A 358 18.52 26.09 -7.47
C GLY A 358 18.89 25.91 -5.99
N THR A 359 18.04 25.28 -5.19
CA THR A 359 18.20 25.12 -3.74
C THR A 359 18.78 23.76 -3.42
N THR A 360 19.74 23.71 -2.49
CA THR A 360 20.27 22.47 -1.93
C THR A 360 19.47 22.08 -0.69
N VAL A 361 18.97 20.85 -0.64
CA VAL A 361 18.23 20.28 0.49
C VAL A 361 18.97 19.04 0.99
N LYS A 362 19.28 19.01 2.30
CA LYS A 362 19.92 17.84 2.91
C LYS A 362 19.23 17.47 4.23
N THR A 363 18.79 16.21 4.35
CA THR A 363 18.21 15.65 5.57
C THR A 363 19.05 14.48 6.09
N THR A 364 19.10 14.26 7.40
CA THR A 364 19.99 13.24 8.00
C THR A 364 19.30 12.24 8.90
N GLN A 365 18.18 12.59 9.52
CA GLN A 365 17.48 11.71 10.46
C GLN A 365 16.31 10.99 9.78
N ASP A 366 15.76 9.98 10.47
CA ASP A 366 14.65 9.17 9.98
C ASP A 366 13.36 9.97 9.78
N THR A 367 12.51 9.49 8.88
CA THR A 367 11.22 10.12 8.49
C THR A 367 11.36 11.56 7.96
N SER A 368 12.54 11.92 7.45
CA SER A 368 12.89 13.27 7.01
C SER A 368 13.01 13.34 5.49
N GLY A 369 11.87 13.45 4.79
CA GLY A 369 11.82 13.59 3.32
C GLY A 369 12.55 14.85 2.83
N GLY A 370 13.03 14.82 1.58
CA GLY A 370 13.71 15.97 0.96
C GLY A 370 12.74 17.05 0.55
N VAL A 371 11.96 16.82 -0.51
CA VAL A 371 10.81 17.62 -0.94
C VAL A 371 9.55 16.80 -0.74
N HIS A 372 8.48 17.40 -0.18
CA HIS A 372 7.39 16.64 0.40
C HIS A 372 6.04 17.33 0.19
N VAL A 373 5.00 16.56 -0.14
CA VAL A 373 3.60 16.99 -0.13
C VAL A 373 2.73 16.02 0.65
N ALA A 374 1.71 16.55 1.32
CA ALA A 374 0.64 15.74 1.93
C ALA A 374 -0.66 16.57 2.02
N GLY A 375 -1.79 15.89 2.24
CA GLY A 375 -3.07 16.56 2.44
C GLY A 375 -3.55 17.42 1.26
N GLY A 376 -3.08 17.16 0.04
CA GLY A 376 -3.43 17.94 -1.15
C GLY A 376 -2.43 19.04 -1.51
N GLY A 377 -1.32 19.18 -0.78
CA GLY A 377 -0.29 20.21 -1.00
C GLY A 377 0.31 20.17 -2.40
N THR A 378 0.88 21.29 -2.84
CA THR A 378 1.45 21.43 -4.20
C THR A 378 2.91 21.86 -4.14
N LEU A 379 3.80 21.16 -4.88
CA LEU A 379 5.21 21.50 -4.96
C LEU A 379 5.70 21.53 -6.41
N TYR A 380 6.38 22.62 -6.76
CA TYR A 380 7.05 22.80 -8.06
C TYR A 380 8.55 23.02 -7.85
N GLY A 381 9.38 22.19 -8.50
CA GLY A 381 10.84 22.22 -8.35
C GLY A 381 11.60 22.41 -9.65
N TRP A 382 12.66 23.25 -9.64
CA TRP A 382 13.56 23.41 -10.76
C TRP A 382 15.02 23.33 -10.30
N ASP A 383 15.78 22.38 -10.90
CA ASP A 383 17.23 22.24 -10.67
C ASP A 383 17.59 22.16 -9.16
N LEU A 384 16.87 21.37 -8.38
CA LEU A 384 17.15 21.14 -6.96
C LEU A 384 18.27 20.10 -6.79
N ASP A 385 19.07 20.24 -5.71
CA ASP A 385 20.05 19.23 -5.28
C ASP A 385 19.61 18.70 -3.91
N VAL A 386 19.01 17.49 -3.89
CA VAL A 386 18.37 16.90 -2.73
C VAL A 386 19.11 15.65 -2.31
N GLU A 387 19.52 15.57 -1.04
CA GLU A 387 20.15 14.39 -0.42
C GLU A 387 19.43 14.05 0.89
N THR A 388 18.92 12.84 1.01
CA THR A 388 18.36 12.31 2.25
C THR A 388 19.18 11.13 2.76
N ASN A 389 19.30 10.95 4.08
CA ASN A 389 20.17 9.93 4.66
C ASN A 389 19.47 9.04 5.71
N GLY A 390 18.33 9.45 6.24
CA GLY A 390 17.57 8.71 7.23
C GLY A 390 16.81 7.54 6.63
N GLU A 391 16.36 6.64 7.48
CA GLU A 391 15.39 5.60 7.15
C GLU A 391 14.01 6.22 6.88
N SER A 392 13.22 5.65 5.95
CA SER A 392 11.92 6.19 5.56
C SER A 392 11.95 7.67 5.14
N SER A 393 12.99 8.07 4.43
CA SER A 393 13.29 9.46 4.07
C SER A 393 13.52 9.61 2.56
N ALA A 394 12.46 9.38 1.77
CA ALA A 394 12.53 9.52 0.32
C ALA A 394 12.98 10.94 -0.09
N ALA A 395 13.75 11.06 -1.19
CA ALA A 395 14.21 12.35 -1.67
C ALA A 395 13.05 13.19 -2.23
N ILE A 396 12.12 12.56 -2.96
CA ILE A 396 10.82 13.09 -3.37
C ILE A 396 9.76 12.24 -2.65
N ARG A 397 8.96 12.87 -1.80
CA ARG A 397 8.03 12.15 -0.94
C ARG A 397 6.64 12.74 -0.97
N SER A 398 5.64 11.89 -0.93
CA SER A 398 4.28 12.29 -0.58
C SER A 398 3.73 11.36 0.49
N ASP A 399 2.75 11.84 1.24
CA ASP A 399 2.09 11.07 2.29
C ASP A 399 0.57 11.30 2.25
N ARG A 400 -0.14 10.81 3.25
CA ARG A 400 -1.59 10.76 3.38
C ARG A 400 -2.29 12.03 2.87
N GLY A 401 -3.32 11.82 2.04
CA GLY A 401 -4.05 12.91 1.39
C GLY A 401 -3.39 13.39 0.10
N GLY A 402 -2.22 12.86 -0.27
CA GLY A 402 -1.57 13.10 -1.55
C GLY A 402 -1.24 14.56 -1.83
N GLY A 403 -1.30 14.91 -3.10
CA GLY A 403 -1.02 16.25 -3.61
C GLY A 403 -0.51 16.22 -5.04
N THR A 404 0.21 17.26 -5.44
CA THR A 404 0.80 17.36 -6.78
C THR A 404 2.26 17.79 -6.68
N MET A 405 3.14 17.08 -7.38
CA MET A 405 4.53 17.50 -7.56
C MET A 405 4.89 17.56 -9.04
N VAL A 406 5.48 18.66 -9.47
CA VAL A 406 6.07 18.77 -10.80
C VAL A 406 7.50 19.28 -10.67
N ILE A 407 8.44 18.48 -11.17
CA ILE A 407 9.87 18.72 -10.99
C ILE A 407 10.56 18.70 -12.37
N ASP A 408 11.40 19.69 -12.62
CA ASP A 408 12.18 19.78 -13.87
C ASP A 408 13.67 20.01 -13.56
N GLY A 409 14.49 19.02 -13.88
CA GLY A 409 15.93 19.04 -13.59
C GLY A 409 16.29 18.72 -12.15
N GLY A 410 17.58 18.67 -11.88
CA GLY A 410 18.12 18.47 -10.55
C GLY A 410 18.64 17.07 -10.27
N ASN A 411 19.10 16.88 -9.03
CA ASN A 411 19.68 15.63 -8.54
C ASN A 411 19.03 15.26 -7.21
N TYR A 412 18.49 14.05 -7.13
CA TYR A 412 17.74 13.57 -5.97
C TYR A 412 18.32 12.23 -5.52
N VAL A 413 18.92 12.22 -4.35
CA VAL A 413 19.63 11.05 -3.80
C VAL A 413 19.05 10.68 -2.45
N SER A 414 18.59 9.45 -2.29
CA SER A 414 18.27 8.85 -1.01
C SER A 414 19.29 7.77 -0.64
N ASN A 415 19.78 7.78 0.60
CA ASN A 415 20.81 6.87 1.08
C ASN A 415 20.29 5.88 2.13
N GLY A 416 19.12 6.15 2.73
CA GLY A 416 18.55 5.34 3.79
C GLY A 416 17.91 4.05 3.30
N VAL A 417 17.80 3.09 4.19
CA VAL A 417 17.01 1.86 3.97
C VAL A 417 15.52 2.22 3.98
N GLY A 418 14.73 1.63 3.07
CA GLY A 418 13.32 1.96 2.93
C GLY A 418 13.07 3.43 2.55
N SER A 419 14.03 4.03 1.85
CA SER A 419 14.00 5.42 1.40
C SER A 419 14.14 5.46 -0.11
N PRO A 420 13.07 5.28 -0.88
CA PRO A 420 13.13 5.35 -2.34
C PRO A 420 13.54 6.75 -2.81
N ALA A 421 13.97 6.86 -4.05
CA ALA A 421 14.18 8.17 -4.66
C ALA A 421 12.85 8.91 -4.77
N ILE A 422 11.76 8.20 -5.12
CA ILE A 422 10.39 8.71 -5.12
C ILE A 422 9.46 7.76 -4.38
N TYR A 423 8.78 8.24 -3.35
CA TYR A 423 7.65 7.57 -2.70
C TYR A 423 6.36 8.34 -3.00
N SER A 424 5.38 7.69 -3.61
CA SER A 424 4.16 8.35 -4.09
C SER A 424 2.88 7.81 -3.48
N THR A 425 2.15 8.73 -2.83
CA THR A 425 0.71 8.72 -2.57
C THR A 425 0.06 9.94 -3.23
N ALA A 426 0.61 10.42 -4.36
CA ALA A 426 0.26 11.67 -5.03
C ALA A 426 0.38 11.53 -6.56
N ASP A 427 0.06 12.61 -7.30
CA ASP A 427 0.38 12.75 -8.73
C ASP A 427 1.74 13.46 -8.87
N ILE A 428 2.77 12.73 -9.31
CA ILE A 428 4.14 13.20 -9.38
C ILE A 428 4.66 13.11 -10.82
N ALA A 429 5.12 14.22 -11.37
CA ALA A 429 5.81 14.26 -12.64
C ALA A 429 7.22 14.82 -12.49
N VAL A 430 8.22 14.11 -13.03
CA VAL A 430 9.62 14.51 -12.99
C VAL A 430 10.21 14.48 -14.39
N SER A 431 10.93 15.53 -14.76
CA SER A 431 11.56 15.67 -16.06
C SER A 431 13.04 16.01 -15.91
N ASN A 432 13.90 15.47 -16.81
CA ASN A 432 15.32 15.84 -16.95
C ASN A 432 16.14 15.73 -15.65
N ALA A 433 15.81 14.81 -14.75
CA ALA A 433 16.40 14.69 -13.42
C ALA A 433 17.21 13.39 -13.26
N SER A 434 18.16 13.41 -12.31
CA SER A 434 18.84 12.22 -11.80
C SER A 434 18.22 11.81 -10.47
N LEU A 435 17.76 10.58 -10.37
CA LEU A 435 17.00 10.01 -9.26
C LEU A 435 17.70 8.75 -8.77
N THR A 436 18.25 8.74 -7.58
CA THR A 436 19.06 7.61 -7.08
C THR A 436 18.65 7.20 -5.66
N ALA A 437 18.35 5.92 -5.48
CA ALA A 437 18.19 5.30 -4.19
C ALA A 437 19.34 4.32 -3.93
N ASN A 438 20.17 4.58 -2.92
CA ASN A 438 21.36 3.79 -2.59
C ASN A 438 21.08 2.65 -1.60
N GLY A 439 19.95 2.67 -0.91
CA GLY A 439 19.59 1.69 0.11
C GLY A 439 18.15 1.17 -0.01
N SER A 440 17.49 1.50 -1.13
CA SER A 440 16.08 1.19 -1.33
C SER A 440 15.77 0.98 -2.82
N GLU A 441 14.55 0.59 -3.12
CA GLU A 441 13.96 0.71 -4.45
C GLU A 441 14.03 2.17 -4.96
N ALA A 442 14.06 2.33 -6.27
CA ALA A 442 14.05 3.68 -6.84
C ALA A 442 12.70 4.35 -6.71
N VAL A 443 11.63 3.58 -6.92
CA VAL A 443 10.25 4.08 -6.92
C VAL A 443 9.34 3.14 -6.14
N CYS A 444 8.47 3.76 -5.34
CA CYS A 444 7.38 3.10 -4.63
C CYS A 444 6.08 3.88 -4.87
N ILE A 445 5.06 3.23 -5.45
CA ILE A 445 3.73 3.83 -5.68
C ILE A 445 2.70 3.05 -4.89
N GLU A 446 1.91 3.74 -4.09
CA GLU A 446 0.86 3.14 -3.28
C GLU A 446 -0.53 3.56 -3.75
N GLY A 447 -1.37 2.58 -4.10
CA GLY A 447 -2.77 2.77 -4.45
C GLY A 447 -3.03 3.66 -5.66
N LEU A 448 -4.14 4.39 -5.64
CA LEU A 448 -4.61 5.27 -6.73
C LEU A 448 -3.72 6.52 -6.88
N ASN A 449 -2.47 6.33 -7.28
CA ASN A 449 -1.48 7.40 -7.42
C ASN A 449 -0.62 7.20 -8.67
N SER A 450 0.14 8.23 -9.05
CA SER A 450 0.88 8.20 -10.30
C SER A 450 2.30 8.78 -10.21
N ILE A 451 3.20 8.20 -11.02
CA ILE A 451 4.53 8.77 -11.32
C ILE A 451 4.74 8.78 -12.82
N HIS A 452 5.09 9.95 -13.35
CA HIS A 452 5.42 10.19 -14.74
C HIS A 452 6.84 10.73 -14.87
N LEU A 453 7.72 9.97 -15.50
CA LEU A 453 9.13 10.34 -15.70
C LEU A 453 9.39 10.64 -17.19
N TYR A 454 10.09 11.75 -17.47
CA TYR A 454 10.44 12.19 -18.81
C TYR A 454 11.93 12.50 -18.89
N ASP A 455 12.68 11.76 -19.72
CA ASP A 455 14.14 11.91 -19.90
C ASP A 455 14.90 11.93 -18.55
N CYS A 456 14.51 11.07 -17.60
CA CYS A 456 15.14 10.93 -16.29
C CYS A 456 16.15 9.78 -16.25
N ASP A 457 17.17 9.90 -15.38
CA ASP A 457 18.06 8.80 -15.01
C ASP A 457 17.63 8.26 -13.64
N LEU A 458 17.06 7.06 -13.61
CA LEU A 458 16.51 6.41 -12.42
C LEU A 458 17.39 5.24 -11.99
N THR A 459 17.83 5.21 -10.74
CA THR A 459 18.66 4.13 -10.18
C THR A 459 18.12 3.64 -8.84
N GLY A 460 17.96 2.32 -8.67
CA GLY A 460 17.60 1.66 -7.45
C GLY A 460 18.62 0.63 -7.00
N ASN A 461 18.87 0.56 -5.69
CA ASN A 461 19.75 -0.41 -5.05
C ASN A 461 19.11 -0.88 -3.74
N MET A 462 18.05 -1.65 -3.85
CA MET A 462 17.24 -2.10 -2.73
C MET A 462 18.04 -3.05 -1.83
N SER A 463 17.95 -2.84 -0.51
CA SER A 463 18.52 -3.78 0.46
C SER A 463 17.70 -5.08 0.49
N ASP A 464 18.38 -6.23 0.48
CA ASP A 464 17.76 -7.53 0.70
C ASP A 464 17.45 -7.68 2.21
N LEU A 465 16.18 -7.55 2.56
CA LEU A 465 15.68 -7.59 3.93
C LEU A 465 14.81 -8.83 4.13
N ASP A 466 14.93 -9.49 5.27
CA ASP A 466 14.20 -10.72 5.63
C ASP A 466 12.67 -10.61 5.50
N GLN A 467 12.13 -9.39 5.56
CA GLN A 467 10.69 -9.12 5.43
C GLN A 467 10.20 -8.96 3.99
N ASN A 468 11.09 -8.95 3.02
CA ASN A 468 10.74 -8.86 1.60
C ASN A 468 10.77 -10.25 0.97
N ASP A 469 9.75 -10.56 0.18
CA ASP A 469 9.73 -11.80 -0.60
C ASP A 469 10.73 -11.76 -1.76
N ASN A 470 10.97 -10.55 -2.31
CA ASN A 470 11.87 -10.27 -3.42
C ASN A 470 12.56 -8.93 -3.21
N THR A 471 13.53 -8.61 -4.06
CA THR A 471 14.09 -7.26 -4.24
C THR A 471 13.70 -6.73 -5.61
N TRP A 472 13.45 -5.43 -5.71
CA TRP A 472 12.92 -4.77 -6.92
C TRP A 472 13.45 -3.36 -7.07
N THR A 473 13.33 -2.80 -8.26
CA THR A 473 13.70 -1.40 -8.54
C THR A 473 12.50 -0.47 -8.48
N VAL A 474 11.33 -0.92 -8.97
CA VAL A 474 10.07 -0.20 -8.97
C VAL A 474 8.98 -1.10 -8.42
N ILE A 475 8.23 -0.63 -7.43
CA ILE A 475 7.07 -1.34 -6.88
C ILE A 475 5.79 -0.51 -7.04
N LEU A 476 4.71 -1.20 -7.45
CA LEU A 476 3.34 -0.72 -7.41
C LEU A 476 2.55 -1.65 -6.50
N TYR A 477 1.93 -1.11 -5.46
CA TYR A 477 1.27 -1.93 -4.45
C TYR A 477 0.16 -1.16 -3.73
N GLN A 478 -0.67 -1.87 -3.01
CA GLN A 478 -1.61 -1.31 -2.06
C GLN A 478 -1.27 -1.84 -0.67
N SER A 479 -0.91 -0.94 0.24
CA SER A 479 -0.86 -1.28 1.66
C SER A 479 -2.27 -1.26 2.26
N MET A 480 -2.38 -1.76 3.47
CA MET A 480 -3.62 -1.66 4.25
C MET A 480 -3.55 -0.55 5.31
N SER A 481 -2.58 0.37 5.17
CA SER A 481 -2.35 1.47 6.12
C SER A 481 -3.43 2.56 6.06
N GLY A 482 -4.15 2.66 4.93
CA GLY A 482 -5.08 3.76 4.66
C GLY A 482 -4.38 5.09 4.29
N ASP A 483 -3.10 5.05 3.92
CA ASP A 483 -2.34 6.23 3.51
C ASP A 483 -2.68 6.67 2.07
N SER A 484 -3.20 5.75 1.25
CA SER A 484 -3.69 6.05 -0.08
C SER A 484 -5.04 5.39 -0.37
N GLU A 485 -5.79 5.96 -1.31
CA GLU A 485 -7.02 5.36 -1.82
C GLU A 485 -6.70 4.11 -2.66
N VAL A 486 -7.58 3.10 -2.58
CA VAL A 486 -7.48 1.90 -3.41
C VAL A 486 -7.80 2.24 -4.86
N GLY A 487 -6.97 1.78 -5.78
CA GLY A 487 -7.19 1.96 -7.21
C GLY A 487 -5.92 1.75 -8.03
N ASN A 488 -5.97 2.14 -9.30
CA ASN A 488 -4.91 1.91 -10.26
C ASN A 488 -3.66 2.76 -9.96
N SER A 489 -2.57 2.08 -9.62
CA SER A 489 -1.24 2.71 -9.51
C SER A 489 -0.64 2.89 -10.91
N THR A 490 -0.14 4.08 -11.24
CA THR A 490 0.40 4.36 -12.57
C THR A 490 1.89 4.68 -12.52
N PHE A 491 2.68 3.93 -13.27
CA PHE A 491 4.08 4.26 -13.56
C PHE A 491 4.27 4.46 -15.05
N GLN A 492 4.81 5.59 -15.43
CA GLN A 492 5.18 5.87 -16.81
C GLN A 492 6.62 6.39 -16.88
N MET A 493 7.39 5.90 -17.85
CA MET A 493 8.71 6.46 -18.18
C MET A 493 8.87 6.61 -19.68
N ASP A 494 9.23 7.82 -20.11
CA ASP A 494 9.42 8.22 -21.49
C ASP A 494 10.86 8.71 -21.70
N GLY A 495 11.68 7.92 -22.37
CA GLY A 495 13.13 8.18 -22.51
C GLY A 495 13.92 8.02 -21.23
N GLY A 496 15.19 8.47 -21.26
CA GLY A 496 16.11 8.36 -20.14
C GLY A 496 16.61 6.95 -19.86
N SER A 497 17.10 6.69 -18.63
CA SER A 497 17.64 5.40 -18.23
C SER A 497 17.05 4.90 -16.90
N LEU A 498 16.87 3.56 -16.79
CA LEU A 498 16.49 2.87 -15.57
C LEU A 498 17.59 1.87 -15.22
N THR A 499 18.21 2.01 -14.07
CA THR A 499 19.27 1.12 -13.59
C THR A 499 18.81 0.34 -12.36
N SER A 500 18.79 -1.00 -12.50
CA SER A 500 18.58 -1.94 -11.42
C SER A 500 19.93 -2.45 -10.93
N GLU A 501 20.37 -2.01 -9.75
CA GLU A 501 21.67 -2.44 -9.20
C GLU A 501 21.57 -3.87 -8.61
N ASN A 502 20.37 -4.33 -8.22
CA ASN A 502 20.11 -5.67 -7.71
C ASN A 502 18.64 -6.07 -7.89
N GLY A 503 18.33 -7.38 -7.74
CA GLY A 503 16.97 -7.92 -7.80
C GLY A 503 16.32 -7.79 -9.18
N GLY A 504 14.99 -7.68 -9.19
CA GLY A 504 14.17 -7.49 -10.38
C GLY A 504 13.93 -6.02 -10.72
N VAL A 505 13.23 -5.79 -11.85
CA VAL A 505 12.96 -4.41 -12.29
C VAL A 505 11.61 -3.91 -11.76
N PHE A 506 10.50 -4.55 -12.15
CA PHE A 506 9.15 -4.14 -11.76
C PHE A 506 8.46 -5.22 -10.93
N TYR A 507 7.89 -4.81 -9.80
CA TYR A 507 7.02 -5.66 -8.99
C TYR A 507 5.67 -4.99 -8.79
N THR A 508 4.59 -5.71 -9.05
CA THR A 508 3.22 -5.27 -8.76
C THR A 508 2.50 -6.35 -7.96
N THR A 509 1.84 -5.93 -6.87
CA THR A 509 1.17 -6.83 -5.94
C THR A 509 0.05 -6.12 -5.17
N ASN A 510 -1.04 -6.82 -4.92
CA ASN A 510 -2.18 -6.32 -4.13
C ASN A 510 -2.75 -4.99 -4.66
N THR A 511 -2.71 -4.73 -5.98
CA THR A 511 -3.19 -3.46 -6.58
C THR A 511 -3.58 -3.65 -8.04
N GLU A 512 -4.43 -2.76 -8.54
CA GLU A 512 -4.51 -2.48 -9.97
C GLU A 512 -3.33 -1.61 -10.38
N SER A 513 -2.70 -1.86 -11.53
CA SER A 513 -1.52 -1.11 -11.95
C SER A 513 -1.42 -0.93 -13.46
N THR A 514 -0.89 0.22 -13.88
CA THR A 514 -0.55 0.51 -15.26
C THR A 514 0.91 0.89 -15.36
N ILE A 515 1.68 0.14 -16.15
CA ILE A 515 3.10 0.41 -16.39
C ILE A 515 3.30 0.68 -17.88
N THR A 516 3.84 1.86 -18.23
CA THR A 516 4.11 2.21 -19.62
C THR A 516 5.54 2.69 -19.78
N LEU A 517 6.28 2.03 -20.66
CA LEU A 517 7.67 2.38 -20.98
C LEU A 517 7.80 2.74 -22.46
N ASN A 518 8.44 3.85 -22.76
CA ASN A 518 8.76 4.26 -24.13
C ASN A 518 10.25 4.58 -24.28
N ASN A 519 10.98 3.75 -25.03
CA ASN A 519 12.38 3.97 -25.39
C ASN A 519 13.29 4.30 -24.18
N VAL A 520 13.12 3.56 -23.07
CA VAL A 520 13.93 3.65 -21.85
C VAL A 520 15.16 2.76 -22.00
N ASP A 521 16.36 3.28 -21.68
CA ASP A 521 17.58 2.48 -21.62
C ASP A 521 17.66 1.75 -20.27
N ILE A 522 17.38 0.44 -20.25
CA ILE A 522 17.35 -0.34 -19.02
C ILE A 522 18.69 -1.04 -18.80
N ASN A 523 19.34 -0.71 -17.67
CA ASN A 523 20.58 -1.32 -17.21
C ASN A 523 20.27 -2.37 -16.15
N TYR A 524 20.50 -3.63 -16.48
CA TYR A 524 20.25 -4.77 -15.60
C TYR A 524 21.49 -5.13 -14.80
N ASN A 525 21.30 -5.55 -13.55
CA ASN A 525 22.36 -6.19 -12.77
C ASN A 525 22.69 -7.59 -13.30
N ASP A 526 23.84 -8.14 -12.90
CA ASP A 526 24.31 -9.44 -13.36
C ASP A 526 23.39 -10.61 -12.92
N ASP A 527 22.66 -10.45 -11.84
CA ASP A 527 21.77 -11.43 -11.21
C ASP A 527 20.29 -11.02 -11.33
N ASN A 528 19.91 -10.36 -12.46
CA ASN A 528 18.53 -9.90 -12.69
C ASN A 528 17.52 -11.06 -12.54
N GLU A 529 16.66 -10.99 -11.52
CA GLU A 529 15.73 -12.06 -11.16
C GLU A 529 14.51 -12.08 -12.07
N PHE A 530 13.97 -10.89 -12.40
CA PHE A 530 12.81 -10.73 -13.27
C PHE A 530 12.78 -9.34 -13.91
N PHE A 531 12.13 -9.24 -15.07
CA PHE A 531 11.75 -7.95 -15.64
C PHE A 531 10.48 -7.41 -15.00
N LEU A 532 9.43 -8.22 -14.94
CA LEU A 532 8.15 -7.90 -14.30
C LEU A 532 7.69 -9.09 -13.48
N GLN A 533 7.34 -8.85 -12.23
CA GLN A 533 6.62 -9.80 -11.40
C GLN A 533 5.25 -9.22 -11.06
N CYS A 534 4.18 -9.90 -11.50
CA CYS A 534 2.78 -9.59 -11.26
C CYS A 534 2.17 -10.74 -10.48
N THR A 535 2.28 -10.72 -9.15
CA THR A 535 1.91 -11.84 -8.28
C THR A 535 1.36 -11.38 -6.95
N GLY A 536 0.75 -12.30 -6.19
CA GLY A 536 0.55 -12.13 -4.76
C GLY A 536 1.85 -11.99 -3.98
N ASN A 537 1.73 -11.91 -2.66
CA ASN A 537 2.83 -11.83 -1.70
C ASN A 537 2.52 -12.61 -0.42
N THR A 538 3.53 -12.82 0.46
CA THR A 538 3.37 -13.56 1.73
C THR A 538 2.61 -12.80 2.81
N ASN A 539 2.26 -11.54 2.57
CA ASN A 539 1.65 -10.64 3.56
C ASN A 539 2.51 -10.36 4.81
N GLN A 540 3.83 -10.57 4.76
CA GLN A 540 4.69 -10.24 5.91
C GLN A 540 4.67 -8.75 6.23
N ARG A 541 4.44 -7.91 5.24
CA ARG A 541 4.33 -6.45 5.38
C ARG A 541 2.89 -5.95 5.57
N GLY A 542 1.91 -6.84 5.68
CA GLY A 542 0.50 -6.46 5.80
C GLY A 542 -0.15 -6.01 4.49
N TRP A 543 0.42 -6.37 3.33
CA TRP A 543 -0.15 -6.03 2.02
C TRP A 543 -1.21 -7.05 1.62
N GLY A 544 -2.47 -6.76 1.91
CA GLY A 544 -3.58 -7.64 1.62
C GLY A 544 -3.60 -8.91 2.45
N GLN A 545 -4.14 -9.99 1.88
CA GLN A 545 -4.21 -11.31 2.50
C GLN A 545 -3.47 -12.32 1.63
N ALA A 546 -2.51 -13.03 2.19
CA ALA A 546 -1.75 -14.05 1.48
C ALA A 546 -2.67 -15.03 0.75
N GLY A 547 -2.40 -15.27 -0.56
CA GLY A 547 -3.23 -16.09 -1.44
C GLY A 547 -4.51 -15.39 -1.97
N ALA A 548 -4.71 -14.09 -1.64
CA ALA A 548 -5.81 -13.27 -2.15
C ALA A 548 -5.38 -11.81 -2.41
N ASN A 549 -4.09 -11.56 -2.51
CA ASN A 549 -3.47 -10.25 -2.72
C ASN A 549 -2.72 -10.18 -4.07
N GLY A 550 -3.30 -10.76 -5.11
CA GLY A 550 -2.81 -10.66 -6.48
C GLY A 550 -2.84 -9.23 -7.00
N ALA A 551 -2.24 -9.02 -8.15
CA ALA A 551 -2.24 -7.75 -8.86
C ALA A 551 -3.11 -7.84 -10.13
N ASP A 552 -3.60 -6.69 -10.61
CA ASP A 552 -4.18 -6.53 -11.93
C ASP A 552 -3.31 -5.53 -12.69
N CYS A 553 -2.43 -6.04 -13.56
CA CYS A 553 -1.39 -5.24 -14.21
C CYS A 553 -1.62 -5.09 -15.71
N HIS A 554 -1.61 -3.86 -16.16
CA HIS A 554 -1.60 -3.50 -17.57
C HIS A 554 -0.23 -2.94 -17.96
N PHE A 555 0.58 -3.75 -18.66
CA PHE A 555 1.93 -3.36 -19.09
C PHE A 555 1.97 -3.03 -20.58
N THR A 556 2.58 -1.90 -20.94
CA THR A 556 2.82 -1.55 -22.34
C THR A 556 4.28 -1.13 -22.57
N GLY A 557 4.98 -1.86 -23.43
CA GLY A 557 6.28 -1.46 -24.00
C GLY A 557 6.11 -0.84 -25.37
N ILE A 558 6.63 0.39 -25.57
CA ILE A 558 6.59 1.15 -26.80
C ILE A 558 8.01 1.38 -27.28
N SER A 559 8.40 0.80 -28.41
CA SER A 559 9.81 0.86 -28.90
C SER A 559 10.82 0.49 -27.78
N GLN A 560 10.48 -0.51 -26.96
CA GLN A 560 11.15 -0.82 -25.71
C GLN A 560 11.90 -2.15 -25.78
N ASP A 561 13.19 -2.15 -25.45
CA ASP A 561 13.98 -3.37 -25.27
C ASP A 561 13.91 -3.83 -23.81
N MET A 562 13.53 -5.09 -23.57
CA MET A 562 13.32 -5.67 -22.25
C MET A 562 14.05 -7.01 -22.10
N GLN A 563 14.67 -7.23 -20.94
CA GLN A 563 15.36 -8.48 -20.60
C GLN A 563 15.00 -8.95 -19.21
N GLY A 564 14.72 -10.24 -19.06
CA GLY A 564 14.34 -10.90 -17.84
C GLY A 564 12.99 -11.60 -17.98
N ASN A 565 12.66 -12.43 -17.02
CA ASN A 565 11.39 -13.15 -17.03
C ASN A 565 10.22 -12.22 -16.67
N VAL A 566 9.06 -12.53 -17.22
CA VAL A 566 7.77 -12.01 -16.77
C VAL A 566 7.14 -13.12 -15.93
N ILE A 567 6.88 -12.84 -14.66
CA ILE A 567 6.35 -13.79 -13.69
C ILE A 567 4.92 -13.38 -13.32
N TRP A 568 4.01 -14.33 -13.33
CA TRP A 568 2.62 -14.13 -12.94
C TRP A 568 2.09 -15.33 -12.15
N ASP A 569 0.97 -15.19 -11.45
CA ASP A 569 0.30 -16.27 -10.74
C ASP A 569 -1.22 -16.29 -11.01
N SER A 570 -1.91 -17.36 -10.63
CA SER A 570 -3.34 -17.55 -10.91
C SER A 570 -4.28 -16.68 -10.07
N ILE A 571 -3.78 -15.88 -9.15
CA ILE A 571 -4.56 -14.85 -8.41
C ILE A 571 -4.36 -13.45 -8.96
N SER A 572 -3.57 -13.29 -10.04
CA SER A 572 -3.24 -12.01 -10.65
C SER A 572 -3.68 -11.98 -12.11
N ASP A 573 -4.03 -10.79 -12.59
CA ASP A 573 -4.37 -10.52 -13.99
C ASP A 573 -3.25 -9.72 -14.64
N LEU A 574 -2.77 -10.15 -15.82
CA LEU A 574 -1.71 -9.46 -16.56
C LEU A 574 -2.06 -9.36 -18.04
N ASP A 575 -2.18 -8.13 -18.55
CA ASP A 575 -2.16 -7.82 -19.97
C ASP A 575 -0.81 -7.21 -20.36
N PHE A 576 -0.02 -7.91 -21.20
CA PHE A 576 1.35 -7.54 -21.55
C PHE A 576 1.47 -7.24 -23.03
N TYR A 577 1.67 -5.95 -23.38
CA TYR A 577 1.73 -5.44 -24.75
C TYR A 577 3.15 -5.11 -25.21
N LEU A 578 3.58 -5.69 -26.33
CA LEU A 578 4.80 -5.33 -27.07
C LEU A 578 4.40 -4.57 -28.32
N THR A 579 4.66 -3.25 -28.35
CA THR A 579 4.24 -2.36 -29.44
C THR A 579 5.41 -1.61 -30.09
N ASP A 580 5.22 -1.16 -31.30
CA ASP A 580 6.13 -0.24 -32.03
C ASP A 580 7.59 -0.72 -32.06
N GLY A 581 7.79 -2.01 -32.34
CA GLY A 581 9.11 -2.61 -32.49
C GLY A 581 9.78 -3.01 -31.17
N SER A 582 9.00 -3.13 -30.08
CA SER A 582 9.51 -3.56 -28.77
C SER A 582 10.06 -4.99 -28.80
N SER A 583 10.99 -5.28 -27.90
CA SER A 583 11.53 -6.62 -27.73
C SER A 583 11.48 -7.09 -26.28
N LEU A 584 11.14 -8.37 -26.07
CA LEU A 584 11.31 -9.09 -24.81
C LEU A 584 12.30 -10.23 -25.00
N THR A 585 13.34 -10.30 -24.16
CA THR A 585 14.23 -11.47 -24.05
C THR A 585 14.03 -12.11 -22.68
N GLY A 586 13.20 -13.16 -22.60
CA GLY A 586 12.82 -13.79 -21.34
C GLY A 586 11.80 -14.92 -21.53
N ALA A 587 11.47 -15.60 -20.45
CA ALA A 587 10.33 -16.51 -20.36
C ALA A 587 9.14 -15.81 -19.69
N VAL A 588 7.92 -16.27 -19.99
CA VAL A 588 6.72 -15.92 -19.21
C VAL A 588 6.39 -17.11 -18.33
N VAL A 589 6.51 -16.92 -17.02
CA VAL A 589 6.50 -18.00 -16.03
C VAL A 589 5.26 -17.87 -15.16
N ASP A 590 4.52 -18.95 -15.07
CA ASP A 590 3.43 -19.17 -14.14
C ASP A 590 4.04 -19.68 -12.83
N ASP A 591 4.04 -18.84 -11.78
CA ASP A 591 4.64 -19.15 -10.46
C ASP A 591 3.62 -19.02 -9.34
N GLU A 592 3.06 -20.15 -8.93
CA GLU A 592 2.02 -20.25 -7.89
C GLU A 592 2.53 -20.12 -6.45
N SER A 593 3.78 -19.66 -6.24
CA SER A 593 4.39 -19.62 -4.90
C SER A 593 3.61 -18.78 -3.91
N TYR A 594 2.90 -17.75 -4.37
CA TYR A 594 2.12 -16.83 -3.55
C TYR A 594 0.60 -16.93 -3.78
N ALA A 595 0.16 -17.80 -4.68
CA ALA A 595 -1.24 -17.90 -5.09
C ALA A 595 -2.16 -18.64 -4.09
N GLY A 596 -1.62 -19.25 -3.04
CA GLY A 596 -2.42 -19.96 -2.04
C GLY A 596 -3.16 -21.15 -2.60
N GLU A 597 -4.50 -21.11 -2.64
CA GLU A 597 -5.36 -22.15 -3.26
C GLU A 597 -5.51 -21.95 -4.78
N GLY A 598 -4.89 -20.89 -5.34
CA GLY A 598 -5.03 -20.45 -6.71
C GLY A 598 -6.31 -19.64 -6.96
N GLY A 599 -6.47 -19.15 -8.20
CA GLY A 599 -7.60 -18.32 -8.62
C GLY A 599 -7.95 -18.53 -10.09
N GLU A 600 -8.63 -17.55 -10.66
CA GLU A 600 -9.01 -17.48 -12.07
C GLU A 600 -8.26 -16.35 -12.81
N GLY A 601 -7.10 -15.91 -12.27
CA GLY A 601 -6.24 -14.91 -12.88
C GLY A 601 -5.65 -15.36 -14.21
N TYR A 602 -5.08 -14.42 -14.95
CA TYR A 602 -4.60 -14.68 -16.31
C TYR A 602 -3.34 -13.89 -16.66
N CYS A 603 -2.62 -14.38 -17.68
CA CYS A 603 -1.59 -13.63 -18.38
C CYS A 603 -1.88 -13.66 -19.88
N ASN A 604 -2.19 -12.52 -20.46
CA ASN A 604 -2.38 -12.34 -21.90
C ASN A 604 -1.17 -11.61 -22.47
N VAL A 605 -0.62 -12.11 -23.58
CA VAL A 605 0.53 -11.52 -24.25
C VAL A 605 0.16 -11.11 -25.67
N TYR A 606 0.44 -9.85 -26.01
CA TYR A 606 0.14 -9.25 -27.30
C TYR A 606 1.44 -8.78 -27.96
N VAL A 607 1.74 -9.31 -29.17
CA VAL A 607 2.96 -9.00 -29.89
C VAL A 607 2.61 -8.35 -31.23
N SER A 608 2.92 -7.05 -31.39
CA SER A 608 2.67 -6.33 -32.64
C SER A 608 3.55 -6.83 -33.79
N ALA A 609 3.18 -6.51 -35.03
CA ALA A 609 3.81 -7.03 -36.25
C ALA A 609 5.32 -6.75 -36.35
N ASP A 610 5.82 -5.69 -35.76
CA ASP A 610 7.22 -5.27 -35.76
C ASP A 610 7.97 -5.59 -34.46
N SER A 611 7.28 -6.18 -33.46
CA SER A 611 7.85 -6.55 -32.18
C SER A 611 8.40 -7.99 -32.16
N THR A 612 9.26 -8.28 -31.18
CA THR A 612 9.95 -9.57 -31.07
C THR A 612 9.93 -10.09 -29.65
N TRP A 613 9.52 -11.35 -29.44
CA TRP A 613 9.74 -12.08 -28.21
C TRP A 613 10.81 -13.17 -28.41
N THR A 614 11.98 -12.98 -27.79
CA THR A 614 13.06 -13.97 -27.70
C THR A 614 12.88 -14.81 -26.45
N VAL A 615 12.39 -16.04 -26.64
CA VAL A 615 12.06 -16.96 -25.57
C VAL A 615 13.33 -17.63 -25.03
N THR A 616 13.53 -17.58 -23.70
CA THR A 616 14.72 -18.14 -23.03
C THR A 616 14.41 -19.36 -22.18
N GLY A 617 13.14 -19.73 -22.02
CA GLY A 617 12.67 -20.88 -21.25
C GLY A 617 11.26 -21.27 -21.66
N ASP A 618 10.80 -22.45 -21.20
CA ASP A 618 9.40 -22.82 -21.37
C ASP A 618 8.50 -21.75 -20.74
N SER A 619 7.43 -21.40 -21.44
CA SER A 619 6.56 -20.29 -21.06
C SER A 619 5.10 -20.73 -20.99
N THR A 620 4.33 -20.17 -20.06
CA THR A 620 2.91 -20.42 -19.88
C THR A 620 2.15 -19.10 -19.89
N VAL A 621 1.13 -18.99 -20.74
CA VAL A 621 0.25 -17.82 -20.84
C VAL A 621 -1.20 -18.24 -21.00
N SER A 622 -2.14 -17.42 -20.59
CA SER A 622 -3.57 -17.67 -20.76
C SER A 622 -4.01 -17.43 -22.20
N SER A 623 -3.51 -16.36 -22.83
CA SER A 623 -3.77 -16.04 -24.23
C SER A 623 -2.51 -15.49 -24.90
N LEU A 624 -2.30 -15.85 -26.15
CA LEU A 624 -1.23 -15.32 -26.99
C LEU A 624 -1.79 -14.80 -28.32
N GLU A 625 -1.69 -13.50 -28.52
CA GLU A 625 -2.02 -12.82 -29.78
C GLU A 625 -0.74 -12.32 -30.43
N ASN A 626 -0.35 -12.89 -31.58
CA ASN A 626 0.96 -12.64 -32.15
C ASN A 626 0.91 -12.33 -33.66
N GLU A 627 1.25 -11.10 -34.01
CA GLU A 627 1.58 -10.70 -35.40
C GLU A 627 3.08 -10.57 -35.64
N GLY A 628 3.89 -10.57 -34.57
CA GLY A 628 5.31 -10.33 -34.59
C GLY A 628 6.19 -11.57 -34.75
N THR A 629 7.38 -11.51 -34.18
CA THR A 629 8.37 -12.58 -34.25
C THR A 629 8.55 -13.25 -32.89
N ILE A 630 8.37 -14.58 -32.83
CA ILE A 630 8.68 -15.38 -31.64
C ILE A 630 9.73 -16.42 -31.97
N VAL A 631 10.93 -16.30 -31.36
CA VAL A 631 12.09 -17.15 -31.60
C VAL A 631 12.86 -17.42 -30.29
N ASP A 632 13.74 -18.43 -30.30
CA ASP A 632 14.73 -18.58 -29.21
C ASP A 632 15.98 -17.73 -29.43
N SER A 633 16.91 -17.72 -28.49
CA SER A 633 18.20 -16.99 -28.58
C SER A 633 19.12 -17.43 -29.77
N ASN A 634 18.81 -18.55 -30.42
CA ASN A 634 19.49 -19.05 -31.60
C ASN A 634 18.73 -18.71 -32.90
N GLY A 635 17.63 -17.98 -32.79
CA GLY A 635 16.74 -17.62 -33.91
C GLY A 635 15.88 -18.76 -34.43
N LYS A 636 15.72 -19.84 -33.67
CA LYS A 636 14.82 -20.95 -34.02
C LYS A 636 13.40 -20.61 -33.61
N THR A 637 12.47 -21.10 -34.43
CA THR A 637 11.03 -20.96 -34.12
C THR A 637 10.67 -21.76 -32.86
N VAL A 638 9.97 -21.12 -31.94
CA VAL A 638 9.47 -21.73 -30.70
C VAL A 638 8.16 -22.48 -31.02
N THR A 639 7.96 -23.65 -30.42
CA THR A 639 6.69 -24.37 -30.50
C THR A 639 5.64 -23.63 -29.69
N ILE A 640 4.47 -23.36 -30.30
CA ILE A 640 3.30 -22.81 -29.59
C ILE A 640 2.23 -23.88 -29.59
N GLN A 641 1.79 -24.29 -28.41
CA GLN A 641 0.78 -25.32 -28.23
C GLN A 641 -0.28 -24.92 -27.20
N GLY A 642 -1.46 -25.49 -27.37
CA GLY A 642 -2.55 -25.36 -26.43
C GLY A 642 -2.34 -26.21 -25.17
N THR A 643 -3.06 -25.90 -24.11
CA THR A 643 -3.12 -26.72 -22.88
C THR A 643 -3.67 -28.15 -23.16
N ASP A 644 -4.34 -28.35 -24.27
CA ASP A 644 -4.83 -29.67 -24.77
C ASP A 644 -3.83 -30.37 -25.72
N GLU A 645 -2.56 -29.90 -25.76
CA GLU A 645 -1.50 -30.39 -26.66
C GLU A 645 -1.76 -30.13 -28.16
N THR A 646 -2.76 -29.31 -28.53
CA THR A 646 -2.95 -28.88 -29.91
C THR A 646 -1.81 -27.95 -30.31
N VAL A 647 -1.03 -28.33 -31.34
CA VAL A 647 0.09 -27.49 -31.85
C VAL A 647 -0.44 -26.45 -32.82
N TYR A 648 -0.33 -25.19 -32.46
CA TYR A 648 -0.66 -24.02 -33.31
C TYR A 648 0.50 -23.66 -34.25
N VAL A 649 1.73 -23.61 -33.69
CA VAL A 649 2.97 -23.36 -34.45
C VAL A 649 3.98 -24.46 -34.11
N GLN A 650 4.43 -25.18 -35.13
CA GLN A 650 5.49 -26.19 -34.96
C GLN A 650 6.85 -25.52 -35.06
N GLY A 651 7.61 -25.52 -33.98
CA GLY A 651 8.97 -25.00 -33.91
C GLY A 651 10.06 -26.07 -33.95
N ASP A 652 11.32 -25.60 -33.99
CA ASP A 652 12.56 -26.38 -33.87
C ASP A 652 13.44 -25.92 -32.70
N SER A 653 12.95 -25.01 -31.88
CA SER A 653 13.53 -24.62 -30.58
C SER A 653 13.38 -25.76 -29.57
N GLU A 654 14.20 -25.74 -28.53
CA GLU A 654 14.04 -26.60 -27.35
C GLU A 654 12.95 -26.11 -26.39
N TYR A 655 12.51 -24.83 -26.55
CA TYR A 655 11.49 -24.22 -25.71
C TYR A 655 10.10 -24.31 -26.34
N THR A 656 9.11 -24.27 -25.46
CA THR A 656 7.68 -24.35 -25.80
C THR A 656 6.91 -23.25 -25.08
N ILE A 657 5.98 -22.61 -25.79
CA ILE A 657 4.96 -21.74 -25.19
C ILE A 657 3.66 -22.54 -25.09
N THR A 658 3.16 -22.72 -23.89
CA THR A 658 1.84 -23.31 -23.63
C THR A 658 0.83 -22.19 -23.41
N THR A 659 -0.29 -22.22 -24.13
CA THR A 659 -1.32 -21.18 -24.05
C THR A 659 -2.74 -21.76 -24.03
N GLY A 660 -3.64 -21.09 -23.32
CA GLY A 660 -5.07 -21.42 -23.34
C GLY A 660 -5.73 -21.09 -24.69
N SER A 661 -5.29 -20.00 -25.34
CA SER A 661 -5.75 -19.60 -26.68
C SER A 661 -4.63 -18.96 -27.50
N TYR A 662 -4.71 -19.10 -28.83
CA TYR A 662 -3.73 -18.51 -29.78
C TYR A 662 -4.44 -17.85 -30.96
N SER A 663 -3.97 -16.64 -31.30
CA SER A 663 -4.35 -15.90 -32.48
C SER A 663 -3.09 -15.48 -33.29
N ASP A 664 -3.15 -15.52 -34.62
CA ASP A 664 -2.13 -14.97 -35.52
C ASP A 664 -2.36 -13.49 -35.89
N THR A 665 -3.29 -12.84 -35.16
CA THR A 665 -3.55 -11.41 -35.19
C THR A 665 -3.59 -10.89 -33.75
N ALA A 666 -3.09 -9.68 -33.53
CA ALA A 666 -3.03 -9.06 -32.21
C ALA A 666 -3.87 -7.77 -32.14
N ASP A 667 -4.77 -7.69 -31.17
CA ASP A 667 -5.56 -6.49 -30.89
C ASP A 667 -4.77 -5.56 -29.96
N MET A 668 -4.15 -4.52 -30.51
CA MET A 668 -3.39 -3.52 -29.78
C MET A 668 -4.23 -2.38 -29.22
N SER A 669 -5.56 -2.44 -29.31
CA SER A 669 -6.43 -1.35 -28.87
C SER A 669 -6.43 -1.14 -27.35
N GLY A 670 -5.99 -2.17 -26.58
CA GLY A 670 -5.80 -2.11 -25.15
C GLY A 670 -4.48 -1.46 -24.71
N ALA A 671 -3.48 -1.37 -25.59
CA ALA A 671 -2.17 -0.81 -25.22
C ALA A 671 -2.27 0.66 -24.75
N THR A 672 -1.60 0.98 -23.65
CA THR A 672 -1.59 2.33 -23.06
C THR A 672 -0.60 3.23 -23.79
N ALA A 673 -1.04 4.44 -24.12
CA ALA A 673 -0.18 5.46 -24.71
C ALA A 673 0.52 6.29 -23.62
N ILE A 674 1.70 6.84 -23.96
CA ILE A 674 2.39 7.81 -23.10
C ILE A 674 1.52 9.06 -22.90
N GLN A 675 1.38 9.49 -21.64
CA GLN A 675 0.86 10.81 -21.29
C GLN A 675 1.89 11.87 -21.71
N ASP A 676 1.48 12.85 -22.49
CA ASP A 676 2.39 13.88 -23.01
C ASP A 676 2.92 14.78 -21.86
N GLN A 677 4.25 15.01 -21.81
CA GLN A 677 4.91 15.87 -20.83
C GLN A 677 4.30 17.27 -20.70
N SER A 678 3.71 17.81 -21.78
CA SER A 678 3.09 19.14 -21.78
C SER A 678 1.92 19.27 -20.80
N VAL A 679 1.34 18.17 -20.34
CA VAL A 679 0.31 18.16 -19.30
C VAL A 679 0.87 18.63 -17.95
N TYR A 680 2.13 18.29 -17.69
CA TYR A 680 2.82 18.61 -16.44
C TYR A 680 3.76 19.81 -16.55
N THR A 681 3.79 20.52 -17.70
CA THR A 681 4.64 21.69 -17.84
C THR A 681 4.09 22.89 -17.08
N VAL A 682 4.84 23.37 -16.12
CA VAL A 682 4.52 24.57 -15.31
C VAL A 682 5.52 25.67 -15.61
N GLU A 683 5.03 26.90 -15.84
CA GLU A 683 5.89 28.06 -16.05
C GLU A 683 6.53 28.49 -14.71
N LYS A 684 7.86 28.59 -14.69
CA LYS A 684 8.62 29.05 -13.52
C LYS A 684 8.21 30.48 -13.17
N PRO A 685 7.75 30.77 -11.94
CA PRO A 685 7.31 32.11 -11.56
C PRO A 685 8.45 33.13 -11.50
N ASP A 686 8.15 34.41 -11.73
CA ASP A 686 9.14 35.51 -11.72
C ASP A 686 9.86 35.69 -10.36
N GLN A 687 9.31 35.16 -9.28
CA GLN A 687 9.89 35.23 -7.93
C GLN A 687 11.12 34.32 -7.75
N LEU A 688 11.28 33.30 -8.60
CA LEU A 688 12.38 32.32 -8.58
C LEU A 688 13.57 32.74 -9.46
#